data_5fd97ae681adce3571449b8c37b29ac5
#
_entry.id   5fd97ae681adce3571449b8c37b29ac5
#
_cell.length_a   1.000
_cell.length_b   1.000
_cell.length_c   1.000
_cell.angle_alpha   90.00
_cell.angle_beta   90.00
_cell.angle_gamma   90.00
#
_symmetry.space_group_name_H-M   'P 1'
#
loop_
_entity.id
_entity.type
_entity.pdbx_description
1 polymer ?
#
loop_
_entity_poly.entity_id
_entity_poly.type
_entity_poly.pdbx_seq_one_letter_code
_entity_poly.pdbx_strand_id
1 'polypeptide(L)'
;MTKRIAILGIIGFTLLLAGCSAFFGFSPKTHVGNPIPLTPVDPSAVLTTDTLPVRIDGDYVEGEIIVGYEHEGALQQVLSLVHGVIRHVVPEIQAALIKLTDMGVPEALGRIAWAMRKGELTGIRYAEPNYIRELIEPIPSTDFEVMGLWPQVYDPNADLRPYQWGMDLVRAEEAWSYATGQGVIVAVVDTGVDGLHPDLDGQVEPVWYDAWNLQWVSGYDSSWGPVYSSRYQRWYDGSHGTHVAGIIAAKNDGKGVTGLAPNARILSIRIFSPDPVYNPNYGHYYVGDFGVAVGIIAALNYGARVFNNSWGGKGYSQTLKAAIDLALDSGAVFLAAMGNSYLDEVSYPAGYPGVIAVGATTPQDKKVDFSTMGGHISVGAPGTRVLSCVPRWMTQAGTGALLLYDYWDGTSMATPFVSALAAIILERHPTATPYQVRRIMEQTAKDVEAPGFDRRTGYGRIDAAQAVQVTSLPSTGAFAAVFVVTKSSGFPIPYVDIILRKNGVDRYYGQTDYEGYYYEMFLDWGGGFFLEIEPGTYEVLVGGEDTTLYWWSWMRVANRVTAKKTVTLSPGRNDPIVLEVNTTLKVTLEWTEAVDLDLAVREFVGYDPNTGEPVYRWSTPKTGALWGTFSSDAQAGGRETYELKSTHWDYDVYYLAIIAYGGSSTAKITVLQNGVTEVYGPYQVTGSSGNPGLYPSNTWTDWWENTAHPYFGVKGPGGPVVY
;
A
#
# COMPACT_ATOMS: atom_id res chain seq x y z
N MET A 1 -39.67 -48.04 4.01
CA MET A 1 -38.50 -47.56 3.25
C MET A 1 -38.16 -46.09 3.54
N THR A 2 -38.53 -45.53 4.70
CA THR A 2 -38.45 -44.10 4.98
C THR A 2 -37.75 -43.73 6.32
N LYS A 3 -36.88 -44.60 6.83
CA LYS A 3 -36.11 -44.34 8.07
C LYS A 3 -34.59 -44.53 7.97
N ARG A 4 -34.05 -44.69 6.74
CA ARG A 4 -32.56 -44.90 6.56
C ARG A 4 -31.85 -43.73 5.88
N ILE A 5 -32.55 -42.64 5.52
CA ILE A 5 -31.95 -41.47 4.83
C ILE A 5 -31.57 -40.32 5.80
N ALA A 6 -32.13 -40.32 7.03
CA ALA A 6 -31.87 -39.27 8.02
C ALA A 6 -30.58 -39.41 8.83
N ILE A 7 -29.93 -40.58 8.82
CA ILE A 7 -28.71 -40.82 9.61
C ILE A 7 -27.42 -40.59 8.81
N LEU A 8 -27.47 -40.65 7.50
CA LEU A 8 -26.31 -40.33 6.63
C LEU A 8 -26.07 -38.84 6.44
N GLY A 9 -27.10 -37.99 6.64
CA GLY A 9 -26.96 -36.51 6.53
C GLY A 9 -26.26 -35.86 7.73
N ILE A 10 -26.37 -36.48 8.90
CA ILE A 10 -25.78 -35.91 10.14
C ILE A 10 -24.31 -36.32 10.28
N ILE A 11 -23.90 -37.47 9.77
CA ILE A 11 -22.51 -37.91 9.79
C ILE A 11 -21.68 -37.18 8.72
N GLY A 12 -22.28 -36.81 7.60
CA GLY A 12 -21.63 -35.98 6.56
C GLY A 12 -21.33 -34.56 6.99
N PHE A 13 -22.21 -33.99 7.80
CA PHE A 13 -22.01 -32.58 8.27
C PHE A 13 -21.00 -32.50 9.42
N THR A 14 -20.89 -33.52 10.26
CA THR A 14 -19.89 -33.56 11.35
C THR A 14 -18.48 -33.88 10.83
N LEU A 15 -18.34 -34.56 9.69
CA LEU A 15 -17.05 -34.81 9.05
C LEU A 15 -16.56 -33.63 8.19
N LEU A 16 -17.46 -32.76 7.70
CA LEU A 16 -17.07 -31.55 7.02
C LEU A 16 -16.57 -30.45 7.97
N LEU A 17 -17.06 -30.42 9.21
CA LEU A 17 -16.58 -29.47 10.23
C LEU A 17 -15.27 -29.92 10.88
N ALA A 18 -14.96 -31.23 10.89
CA ALA A 18 -13.69 -31.76 11.37
C ALA A 18 -12.56 -31.68 10.32
N GLY A 19 -12.89 -31.53 9.04
CA GLY A 19 -11.93 -31.40 7.94
C GLY A 19 -11.41 -29.98 7.73
N CYS A 20 -12.17 -28.96 8.14
CA CYS A 20 -11.74 -27.57 7.99
C CYS A 20 -10.76 -27.10 9.07
N SER A 21 -10.65 -27.76 10.21
CA SER A 21 -9.69 -27.41 11.25
C SER A 21 -8.27 -27.94 11.01
N ALA A 22 -8.07 -28.80 10.02
CA ALA A 22 -6.76 -29.36 9.69
C ALA A 22 -6.02 -28.62 8.56
N PHE A 23 -6.67 -27.66 7.88
CA PHE A 23 -6.05 -26.89 6.78
C PHE A 23 -5.59 -25.48 7.17
N PHE A 24 -5.99 -24.97 8.32
CA PHE A 24 -5.45 -23.74 8.86
C PHE A 24 -4.67 -24.10 10.13
N GLY A 25 -3.36 -24.24 9.98
CA GLY A 25 -2.41 -24.45 11.07
C GLY A 25 -2.27 -23.22 11.97
N PHE A 26 -3.35 -22.58 12.39
CA PHE A 26 -3.40 -21.64 13.49
C PHE A 26 -3.67 -22.44 14.77
N SER A 27 -2.59 -22.87 15.41
CA SER A 27 -2.64 -23.17 16.83
C SER A 27 -2.80 -21.82 17.54
N PRO A 28 -3.88 -21.55 18.26
CA PRO A 28 -3.93 -20.38 19.12
C PRO A 28 -2.83 -20.58 20.16
N LYS A 29 -1.77 -19.77 20.09
CA LYS A 29 -0.86 -19.63 21.22
C LYS A 29 -1.68 -18.96 22.32
N THR A 30 -2.17 -19.76 23.24
CA THR A 30 -2.65 -19.29 24.53
C THR A 30 -1.44 -18.66 25.25
N HIS A 31 -1.23 -17.37 25.02
CA HIS A 31 -0.43 -16.59 25.95
C HIS A 31 -1.31 -16.41 27.18
N VAL A 32 -1.14 -17.30 28.14
CA VAL A 32 -1.46 -17.02 29.54
C VAL A 32 -0.46 -15.95 29.94
N GLY A 33 -0.79 -14.68 29.69
CA GLY A 33 -0.03 -13.57 30.22
C GLY A 33 -0.10 -13.62 31.74
N ASN A 34 1.05 -13.72 32.40
CA ASN A 34 1.11 -13.46 33.83
C ASN A 34 0.42 -12.12 34.11
N PRO A 35 -0.32 -11.97 35.24
CA PRO A 35 -0.92 -10.70 35.61
C PRO A 35 0.20 -9.65 35.60
N ILE A 36 0.03 -8.61 34.79
CA ILE A 36 0.97 -7.50 34.72
C ILE A 36 1.00 -6.88 36.11
N PRO A 37 2.13 -6.89 36.82
CA PRO A 37 2.19 -6.23 38.12
C PRO A 37 1.88 -4.76 37.93
N LEU A 38 0.98 -4.19 38.72
CA LEU A 38 0.78 -2.74 38.83
C LEU A 38 1.99 -2.10 39.56
N THR A 39 3.19 -2.40 39.12
CA THR A 39 4.34 -1.64 39.56
C THR A 39 4.32 -0.30 38.85
N PRO A 40 4.36 0.83 39.55
CA PRO A 40 4.53 2.13 38.91
C PRO A 40 5.82 2.07 38.10
N VAL A 41 5.71 2.11 36.79
CA VAL A 41 6.86 2.37 35.93
C VAL A 41 7.25 3.81 36.24
N ASP A 42 8.50 4.02 36.59
CA ASP A 42 9.02 5.37 36.85
C ASP A 42 8.73 6.24 35.62
N PRO A 43 7.92 7.30 35.77
CA PRO A 43 7.55 8.15 34.62
C PRO A 43 8.79 8.80 34.00
N SER A 44 9.89 8.95 34.75
CA SER A 44 11.13 9.52 34.25
C SER A 44 11.91 8.57 33.34
N ALA A 45 11.66 7.26 33.41
CA ALA A 45 12.35 6.27 32.60
C ALA A 45 11.80 6.13 31.19
N VAL A 46 10.56 6.62 30.94
CA VAL A 46 9.81 6.40 29.67
C VAL A 46 9.75 7.66 28.80
N LEU A 47 9.99 8.85 29.34
CA LEU A 47 9.83 10.13 28.64
C LEU A 47 11.10 10.98 28.65
N THR A 48 12.25 10.40 28.37
CA THR A 48 13.49 11.18 28.17
C THR A 48 13.66 11.67 26.74
N THR A 49 12.71 11.39 25.83
CA THR A 49 12.84 11.76 24.43
C THR A 49 11.63 12.56 23.96
N ASP A 50 11.87 13.72 23.35
CA ASP A 50 10.91 14.52 22.60
C ASP A 50 10.61 13.82 21.25
N THR A 51 10.11 12.57 21.31
CA THR A 51 9.84 11.73 20.13
C THR A 51 8.46 11.09 20.22
N LEU A 52 7.80 10.94 19.07
CA LEU A 52 6.62 10.11 18.93
C LEU A 52 7.01 8.73 18.39
N PRO A 53 6.31 7.66 18.79
CA PRO A 53 6.48 6.37 18.13
C PRO A 53 6.01 6.47 16.68
N VAL A 54 6.80 5.91 15.77
CA VAL A 54 6.50 5.86 14.34
C VAL A 54 6.48 4.40 13.91
N ARG A 55 5.37 3.96 13.34
CA ARG A 55 5.29 2.66 12.68
C ARG A 55 5.82 2.81 11.25
N ILE A 56 6.66 1.88 10.83
CA ILE A 56 7.19 1.80 9.48
C ILE A 56 6.75 0.48 8.86
N ASP A 57 5.98 0.56 7.79
CA ASP A 57 5.50 -0.60 7.05
C ASP A 57 6.36 -0.81 5.81
N GLY A 58 7.28 -1.74 5.88
CA GLY A 58 8.18 -2.11 4.80
C GLY A 58 9.66 -1.88 5.12
N ASP A 59 10.52 -2.48 4.30
CA ASP A 59 11.96 -2.32 4.41
C ASP A 59 12.38 -0.92 3.92
N TYR A 60 13.42 -0.37 4.53
CA TYR A 60 13.93 0.97 4.22
C TYR A 60 15.46 1.04 4.29
N VAL A 61 16.03 2.08 3.68
CA VAL A 61 17.47 2.33 3.69
C VAL A 61 17.88 2.88 5.05
N GLU A 62 18.72 2.14 5.75
CA GLU A 62 19.19 2.51 7.08
C GLU A 62 19.91 3.88 7.10
N GLY A 63 19.48 4.71 8.07
CA GLY A 63 20.02 6.05 8.25
C GLY A 63 19.66 7.02 7.15
N GLU A 64 18.61 6.78 6.36
CA GLU A 64 18.10 7.71 5.37
C GLU A 64 16.63 7.99 5.57
N ILE A 65 16.26 9.27 5.55
CA ILE A 65 14.87 9.73 5.53
C ILE A 65 14.66 10.65 4.33
N ILE A 66 13.41 10.72 3.87
CA ILE A 66 13.00 11.69 2.86
C ILE A 66 12.08 12.70 3.52
N VAL A 67 12.29 13.98 3.23
CA VAL A 67 11.51 15.08 3.77
C VAL A 67 10.92 15.90 2.65
N GLY A 68 9.60 15.98 2.60
CA GLY A 68 8.88 16.93 1.75
C GLY A 68 8.72 18.26 2.48
N TYR A 69 9.08 19.37 1.83
CA TYR A 69 9.11 20.70 2.45
C TYR A 69 8.44 21.74 1.56
N GLU A 70 7.99 22.84 2.17
CA GLU A 70 7.40 23.99 1.46
C GLU A 70 8.45 25.07 1.14
N HIS A 71 9.46 25.20 2.01
CA HIS A 71 10.55 26.19 1.85
C HIS A 71 11.83 25.72 2.53
N GLU A 72 12.97 26.18 2.06
CA GLU A 72 14.29 25.76 2.55
C GLU A 72 14.51 26.00 4.05
N GLY A 73 13.89 27.03 4.61
CA GLY A 73 13.99 27.31 6.06
C GLY A 73 13.44 26.19 6.94
N ALA A 74 12.33 25.54 6.50
CA ALA A 74 11.79 24.39 7.19
C ALA A 74 12.75 23.19 7.14
N LEU A 75 13.39 22.96 5.98
CA LEU A 75 14.37 21.89 5.83
C LEU A 75 15.58 22.10 6.77
N GLN A 76 16.07 23.32 6.96
CA GLN A 76 17.15 23.61 7.90
C GLN A 76 16.77 23.34 9.35
N GLN A 77 15.52 23.57 9.73
CA GLN A 77 15.02 23.19 11.07
C GLN A 77 15.04 21.67 11.27
N VAL A 78 14.61 20.91 10.25
CA VAL A 78 14.69 19.43 10.30
C VAL A 78 16.12 18.97 10.47
N LEU A 79 17.08 19.50 9.70
CA LEU A 79 18.49 19.11 9.79
C LEU A 79 19.05 19.32 11.21
N SER A 80 18.68 20.43 11.85
CA SER A 80 19.09 20.72 13.23
C SER A 80 18.46 19.75 14.22
N LEU A 81 17.22 19.33 13.98
CA LEU A 81 16.46 18.45 14.87
C LEU A 81 16.97 17.00 14.81
N VAL A 82 17.32 16.52 13.61
CA VAL A 82 17.70 15.10 13.39
C VAL A 82 19.19 14.90 13.16
N HIS A 83 20.02 15.96 13.33
CA HIS A 83 21.47 15.92 13.09
C HIS A 83 21.80 15.28 11.73
N GLY A 84 21.09 15.71 10.70
CA GLY A 84 21.19 15.14 9.36
C GLY A 84 21.99 15.99 8.39
N VAL A 85 22.36 15.40 7.27
CA VAL A 85 23.02 16.06 6.14
C VAL A 85 22.21 15.83 4.87
N ILE A 86 21.91 16.88 4.13
CA ILE A 86 21.27 16.76 2.82
C ILE A 86 22.20 16.03 1.86
N ARG A 87 21.71 14.95 1.27
CA ARG A 87 22.40 14.21 0.21
C ARG A 87 21.99 14.72 -1.16
N HIS A 88 20.70 14.86 -1.38
CA HIS A 88 20.13 15.35 -2.63
C HIS A 88 18.82 16.09 -2.38
N VAL A 89 18.44 16.93 -3.33
CA VAL A 89 17.18 17.66 -3.37
C VAL A 89 16.54 17.47 -4.74
N VAL A 90 15.23 17.28 -4.76
CA VAL A 90 14.41 17.23 -5.98
C VAL A 90 13.44 18.42 -5.94
N PRO A 91 13.77 19.54 -6.60
CA PRO A 91 12.95 20.74 -6.54
C PRO A 91 11.55 20.56 -7.13
N GLU A 92 11.40 19.73 -8.16
CA GLU A 92 10.16 19.49 -8.88
C GLU A 92 9.04 18.97 -7.98
N ILE A 93 9.40 18.19 -6.96
CA ILE A 93 8.48 17.64 -5.97
C ILE A 93 8.78 18.17 -4.55
N GLN A 94 9.71 19.12 -4.41
CA GLN A 94 10.13 19.71 -3.14
C GLN A 94 10.45 18.67 -2.08
N ALA A 95 11.27 17.68 -2.41
CA ALA A 95 11.71 16.60 -1.54
C ALA A 95 13.23 16.61 -1.37
N ALA A 96 13.71 16.24 -0.18
CA ALA A 96 15.12 16.15 0.15
C ALA A 96 15.43 14.79 0.78
N LEU A 97 16.50 14.14 0.30
CA LEU A 97 17.10 12.97 0.93
C LEU A 97 18.08 13.43 2.01
N ILE A 98 17.84 13.01 3.22
CA ILE A 98 18.67 13.33 4.39
C ILE A 98 19.36 12.07 4.89
N LYS A 99 20.69 12.13 5.04
CA LYS A 99 21.48 11.11 5.73
C LYS A 99 21.56 11.48 7.20
N LEU A 100 21.14 10.58 8.07
CA LEU A 100 21.25 10.71 9.52
C LEU A 100 22.69 10.36 9.96
N THR A 101 23.20 11.02 11.01
CA THR A 101 24.57 10.85 11.47
C THR A 101 24.68 10.04 12.74
N ASP A 102 23.74 10.17 13.65
CA ASP A 102 23.85 9.66 15.03
C ASP A 102 22.53 9.11 15.62
N MET A 103 21.49 8.98 14.80
CA MET A 103 20.22 8.39 15.23
C MET A 103 19.61 7.47 14.16
N GLY A 104 18.72 6.57 14.57
CA GLY A 104 17.98 5.70 13.68
C GLY A 104 16.80 6.39 12.99
N VAL A 105 16.33 5.80 11.90
CA VAL A 105 15.19 6.33 11.12
C VAL A 105 13.93 6.49 11.96
N PRO A 106 13.50 5.50 12.78
CA PRO A 106 12.30 5.64 13.61
C PRO A 106 12.40 6.81 14.60
N GLU A 107 13.58 7.00 15.22
CA GLU A 107 13.82 8.10 16.15
C GLU A 107 13.75 9.46 15.44
N ALA A 108 14.40 9.60 14.30
CA ALA A 108 14.40 10.84 13.52
C ALA A 108 12.98 11.24 13.11
N LEU A 109 12.21 10.30 12.57
CA LEU A 109 10.82 10.51 12.18
C LEU A 109 9.94 10.85 13.38
N GLY A 110 10.15 10.18 14.51
CA GLY A 110 9.45 10.46 15.76
C GLY A 110 9.71 11.87 16.30
N ARG A 111 10.94 12.37 16.21
CA ARG A 111 11.30 13.76 16.59
C ARG A 111 10.65 14.78 15.67
N ILE A 112 10.68 14.54 14.35
CA ILE A 112 10.02 15.41 13.38
C ILE A 112 8.52 15.46 13.65
N ALA A 113 7.87 14.31 13.80
CA ALA A 113 6.45 14.23 14.08
C ALA A 113 6.07 14.95 15.38
N TRP A 114 6.89 14.82 16.42
CA TRP A 114 6.70 15.52 17.68
C TRP A 114 6.79 17.04 17.55
N ALA A 115 7.83 17.54 16.85
CA ALA A 115 8.02 18.96 16.64
C ALA A 115 6.92 19.59 15.77
N MET A 116 6.46 18.87 14.73
CA MET A 116 5.31 19.26 13.91
C MET A 116 4.04 19.36 14.78
N ARG A 117 3.79 18.35 15.60
CA ARG A 117 2.62 18.30 16.49
C ARG A 117 2.60 19.44 17.50
N LYS A 118 3.75 19.86 18.02
CA LYS A 118 3.85 21.02 18.90
C LYS A 118 3.75 22.36 18.19
N GLY A 119 3.81 22.38 16.87
CA GLY A 119 3.90 23.60 16.08
C GLY A 119 5.27 24.28 16.14
N GLU A 120 6.28 23.58 16.63
CA GLU A 120 7.68 24.02 16.68
C GLU A 120 8.36 23.89 15.31
N LEU A 121 7.85 22.97 14.47
CA LEU A 121 8.29 22.75 13.10
C LEU A 121 7.11 22.95 12.14
N THR A 122 7.26 23.93 11.23
CA THR A 122 6.24 24.26 10.22
C THR A 122 6.85 24.25 8.82
N GLY A 123 6.01 24.12 7.78
CA GLY A 123 6.47 24.08 6.40
C GLY A 123 7.11 22.75 5.99
N ILE A 124 6.88 21.68 6.76
CA ILE A 124 7.15 20.30 6.38
C ILE A 124 5.85 19.64 5.99
N ARG A 125 5.81 19.10 4.77
CA ARG A 125 4.64 18.39 4.25
C ARG A 125 4.57 16.96 4.75
N TYR A 126 5.73 16.27 4.78
CA TYR A 126 5.89 14.90 5.28
C TYR A 126 7.35 14.62 5.62
N ALA A 127 7.57 13.60 6.42
CA ALA A 127 8.83 12.94 6.61
C ALA A 127 8.59 11.43 6.62
N GLU A 128 9.38 10.69 5.86
CA GLU A 128 9.18 9.26 5.66
C GLU A 128 10.50 8.52 5.54
N PRO A 129 10.52 7.18 5.73
CA PRO A 129 11.69 6.37 5.43
C PRO A 129 11.99 6.43 3.93
N ASN A 130 13.25 6.25 3.55
CA ASN A 130 13.59 5.94 2.17
C ASN A 130 13.29 4.45 1.93
N TYR A 131 12.03 4.11 1.59
CA TYR A 131 11.59 2.73 1.44
C TYR A 131 12.32 2.00 0.33
N ILE A 132 12.55 0.70 0.53
CA ILE A 132 13.12 -0.20 -0.45
C ILE A 132 12.01 -0.82 -1.30
N ARG A 133 12.22 -0.87 -2.61
CA ARG A 133 11.34 -1.57 -3.55
C ARG A 133 11.97 -2.88 -3.99
N GLU A 134 11.12 -3.88 -4.17
CA GLU A 134 11.54 -5.21 -4.54
C GLU A 134 11.17 -5.50 -6.00
N LEU A 135 12.05 -6.21 -6.68
CA LEU A 135 11.72 -6.80 -7.96
C LEU A 135 10.63 -7.84 -7.74
N ILE A 136 9.57 -7.78 -8.54
CA ILE A 136 8.58 -8.86 -8.60
C ILE A 136 9.21 -9.99 -9.40
N GLU A 137 9.91 -10.87 -8.69
CA GLU A 137 10.67 -11.95 -9.31
C GLU A 137 9.81 -12.80 -10.23
N PRO A 138 10.27 -13.07 -11.45
CA PRO A 138 9.59 -13.97 -12.35
C PRO A 138 9.68 -15.41 -11.84
N ILE A 139 8.64 -16.17 -12.13
CA ILE A 139 8.62 -17.61 -11.85
C ILE A 139 9.14 -18.32 -13.11
N PRO A 140 10.29 -19.02 -13.06
CA PRO A 140 10.80 -19.75 -14.21
C PRO A 140 9.78 -20.80 -14.68
N SER A 141 9.44 -20.77 -15.97
CA SER A 141 8.59 -21.79 -16.56
C SER A 141 9.39 -23.05 -16.88
N THR A 142 8.97 -24.20 -16.41
CA THR A 142 9.70 -25.47 -16.55
C THR A 142 9.35 -26.27 -17.81
N ASP A 143 8.49 -25.75 -18.67
CA ASP A 143 7.87 -26.52 -19.77
C ASP A 143 8.64 -26.55 -21.10
N PHE A 144 9.90 -26.15 -21.13
CA PHE A 144 10.71 -26.07 -22.34
C PHE A 144 10.81 -27.40 -23.14
N GLU A 145 10.95 -28.52 -22.43
CA GLU A 145 11.12 -29.82 -23.08
C GLU A 145 9.86 -30.27 -23.82
N VAL A 146 8.69 -29.88 -23.32
CA VAL A 146 7.39 -30.28 -23.90
C VAL A 146 7.11 -29.57 -25.22
N MET A 147 7.71 -28.40 -25.45
CA MET A 147 7.43 -27.56 -26.63
C MET A 147 8.41 -27.77 -27.79
N GLY A 148 9.48 -28.55 -27.61
CA GLY A 148 10.46 -28.85 -28.68
C GLY A 148 11.27 -27.63 -29.14
N LEU A 149 11.38 -26.58 -28.31
CA LEU A 149 11.97 -25.28 -28.67
C LEU A 149 13.45 -25.16 -28.41
N TRP A 150 14.09 -26.12 -27.75
CA TRP A 150 15.46 -26.04 -27.31
C TRP A 150 16.49 -25.53 -28.33
N PRO A 151 16.47 -25.93 -29.63
CA PRO A 151 17.45 -25.39 -30.55
C PRO A 151 17.17 -23.96 -31.01
N GLN A 152 15.88 -23.52 -30.95
CA GLN A 152 15.44 -22.26 -31.55
C GLN A 152 15.64 -21.05 -30.64
N VAL A 153 15.54 -21.24 -29.31
CA VAL A 153 15.78 -20.17 -28.33
C VAL A 153 17.23 -19.68 -28.29
N TYR A 154 18.13 -20.38 -28.98
CA TYR A 154 19.54 -20.00 -29.13
C TYR A 154 19.88 -19.42 -30.51
N ASP A 155 18.98 -19.54 -31.49
CA ASP A 155 19.17 -19.04 -32.84
C ASP A 155 18.51 -17.67 -33.02
N PRO A 156 19.26 -16.56 -33.09
CA PRO A 156 18.70 -15.23 -33.29
C PRO A 156 18.01 -15.03 -34.63
N ASN A 157 18.15 -16.00 -35.57
CA ASN A 157 17.49 -15.94 -36.87
C ASN A 157 16.23 -16.81 -36.97
N ALA A 158 15.93 -17.60 -35.93
CA ALA A 158 14.68 -18.35 -35.87
C ALA A 158 13.49 -17.39 -35.68
N ASP A 159 12.40 -17.63 -36.39
CA ASP A 159 11.13 -16.93 -36.14
C ASP A 159 10.44 -17.54 -34.92
N LEU A 160 10.43 -16.83 -33.81
CA LEU A 160 9.82 -17.26 -32.54
C LEU A 160 8.43 -16.67 -32.30
N ARG A 161 7.94 -15.77 -33.17
CA ARG A 161 6.60 -15.18 -33.06
C ARG A 161 5.48 -16.23 -32.94
N PRO A 162 5.50 -17.39 -33.65
CA PRO A 162 4.47 -18.43 -33.50
C PRO A 162 4.37 -19.04 -32.10
N TYR A 163 5.37 -18.86 -31.25
CA TYR A 163 5.41 -19.39 -29.88
C TYR A 163 4.99 -18.36 -28.82
N GLN A 164 4.69 -17.13 -29.23
CA GLN A 164 4.23 -16.04 -28.39
C GLN A 164 2.69 -16.02 -28.31
N TRP A 165 2.10 -17.03 -27.65
CA TRP A 165 0.65 -17.19 -27.52
C TRP A 165 -0.05 -15.92 -27.03
N GLY A 166 0.60 -15.14 -26.15
CA GLY A 166 0.05 -13.90 -25.61
C GLY A 166 -0.23 -12.86 -26.67
N MET A 167 0.62 -12.77 -27.70
CA MET A 167 0.42 -11.86 -28.84
C MET A 167 -0.83 -12.23 -29.65
N ASP A 168 -1.11 -13.52 -29.84
CA ASP A 168 -2.31 -13.98 -30.52
C ASP A 168 -3.57 -13.64 -29.70
N LEU A 169 -3.48 -13.90 -28.39
CA LEU A 169 -4.62 -13.70 -27.51
C LEU A 169 -5.02 -12.22 -27.38
N VAL A 170 -4.04 -11.30 -27.32
CA VAL A 170 -4.32 -9.85 -27.32
C VAL A 170 -4.60 -9.29 -28.72
N ARG A 171 -4.55 -10.13 -29.77
CA ARG A 171 -4.81 -9.78 -31.17
C ARG A 171 -3.84 -8.73 -31.73
N ALA A 172 -2.55 -8.96 -31.48
CA ALA A 172 -1.47 -8.05 -31.86
C ALA A 172 -1.44 -7.74 -33.37
N GLU A 173 -1.52 -8.77 -34.23
CA GLU A 173 -1.43 -8.60 -35.69
C GLU A 173 -2.56 -7.74 -36.27
N GLU A 174 -3.78 -7.87 -35.72
CA GLU A 174 -4.86 -7.00 -36.10
C GLU A 174 -4.60 -5.54 -35.68
N ALA A 175 -4.05 -5.34 -34.46
CA ALA A 175 -3.74 -4.02 -33.97
C ALA A 175 -2.65 -3.33 -34.81
N TRP A 176 -1.63 -4.07 -35.27
CA TRP A 176 -0.52 -3.52 -36.09
C TRP A 176 -0.98 -2.94 -37.42
N SER A 177 -2.16 -3.34 -37.92
CA SER A 177 -2.77 -2.71 -39.10
C SER A 177 -3.16 -1.24 -38.87
N TYR A 178 -3.20 -0.80 -37.60
CA TYR A 178 -3.61 0.56 -37.23
C TYR A 178 -2.48 1.36 -36.60
N ALA A 179 -1.69 0.76 -35.70
CA ALA A 179 -0.61 1.41 -34.98
C ALA A 179 0.36 0.37 -34.40
N THR A 180 1.60 0.79 -34.16
CA THR A 180 2.74 -0.04 -33.75
C THR A 180 3.56 0.56 -32.60
N GLY A 181 3.08 1.69 -32.01
CA GLY A 181 3.75 2.44 -30.97
C GLY A 181 4.77 3.48 -31.48
N GLN A 182 4.72 3.81 -32.79
CA GLN A 182 5.68 4.71 -33.41
C GLN A 182 5.67 6.11 -32.77
N GLY A 183 6.87 6.62 -32.45
CA GLY A 183 7.04 7.93 -31.87
C GLY A 183 6.78 8.02 -30.37
N VAL A 184 6.48 6.90 -29.72
CA VAL A 184 6.26 6.85 -28.27
C VAL A 184 7.48 6.26 -27.56
N ILE A 185 7.96 6.95 -26.54
CA ILE A 185 9.03 6.48 -25.64
C ILE A 185 8.37 5.82 -24.44
N VAL A 186 8.74 4.55 -24.20
CA VAL A 186 8.36 3.76 -23.04
C VAL A 186 9.55 3.67 -22.07
N ALA A 187 9.43 4.25 -20.90
CA ALA A 187 10.39 4.09 -19.83
C ALA A 187 10.22 2.70 -19.18
N VAL A 188 11.23 1.85 -19.29
CA VAL A 188 11.33 0.59 -18.55
C VAL A 188 12.10 0.89 -17.27
N VAL A 189 11.35 1.06 -16.18
CA VAL A 189 11.88 1.34 -14.83
C VAL A 189 12.13 -0.01 -14.16
N ASP A 190 13.37 -0.53 -14.24
CA ASP A 190 13.63 -1.95 -13.95
C ASP A 190 15.12 -2.22 -13.65
N THR A 191 15.60 -3.46 -13.84
CA THR A 191 16.98 -3.90 -13.61
C THR A 191 17.98 -3.39 -14.65
N GLY A 192 17.53 -2.72 -15.70
CA GLY A 192 18.31 -2.37 -16.88
C GLY A 192 17.91 -3.20 -18.09
N VAL A 193 18.38 -2.81 -19.27
CA VAL A 193 18.02 -3.42 -20.56
C VAL A 193 19.30 -3.67 -21.39
N ASP A 194 19.45 -4.86 -21.97
CA ASP A 194 20.45 -5.13 -23.01
C ASP A 194 19.93 -4.65 -24.37
N GLY A 195 20.11 -3.37 -24.66
CA GLY A 195 19.70 -2.76 -25.92
C GLY A 195 20.54 -3.15 -27.14
N LEU A 196 21.56 -4.01 -26.95
CA LEU A 196 22.34 -4.63 -28.03
C LEU A 196 21.88 -6.06 -28.33
N HIS A 197 20.83 -6.54 -27.64
CA HIS A 197 20.18 -7.79 -28.02
C HIS A 197 19.68 -7.73 -29.46
N PRO A 198 19.80 -8.79 -30.30
CA PRO A 198 19.43 -8.75 -31.72
C PRO A 198 18.04 -8.17 -32.00
N ASP A 199 17.04 -8.48 -31.17
CA ASP A 199 15.65 -7.99 -31.35
C ASP A 199 15.43 -6.59 -30.75
N LEU A 200 16.32 -6.10 -29.91
CA LEU A 200 16.24 -4.78 -29.28
C LEU A 200 17.22 -3.76 -29.89
N ASP A 201 18.14 -4.21 -30.72
CA ASP A 201 19.09 -3.34 -31.41
C ASP A 201 18.35 -2.32 -32.29
N GLY A 202 18.61 -1.06 -32.03
CA GLY A 202 17.88 0.05 -32.65
C GLY A 202 16.54 0.40 -32.00
N GLN A 203 16.02 -0.35 -31.03
CA GLN A 203 14.78 -0.07 -30.30
C GLN A 203 15.00 0.70 -29.00
N VAL A 204 16.21 0.62 -28.43
CA VAL A 204 16.56 1.25 -27.15
C VAL A 204 17.22 2.61 -27.38
N GLU A 205 16.94 3.58 -26.52
CA GLU A 205 17.60 4.89 -26.55
C GLU A 205 19.10 4.78 -26.25
N PRO A 206 19.97 5.65 -26.85
CA PRO A 206 21.42 5.60 -26.70
C PRO A 206 21.92 6.10 -25.34
N VAL A 207 21.02 6.25 -24.39
CA VAL A 207 21.27 6.66 -23.02
C VAL A 207 20.33 5.94 -22.08
N TRP A 208 20.75 5.78 -20.84
CA TRP A 208 19.92 5.24 -19.76
C TRP A 208 20.20 5.99 -18.46
N TYR A 209 19.27 5.92 -17.52
CA TYR A 209 19.40 6.59 -16.24
C TYR A 209 19.78 5.58 -15.14
N ASP A 210 20.86 5.87 -14.43
CA ASP A 210 21.24 5.15 -13.22
C ASP A 210 20.63 5.83 -12.00
N ALA A 211 19.51 5.29 -11.52
CA ALA A 211 18.80 5.84 -10.37
C ALA A 211 19.55 5.66 -9.03
N TRP A 212 20.55 4.80 -9.02
CA TRP A 212 21.44 4.61 -7.89
C TRP A 212 22.45 5.76 -7.76
N ASN A 213 23.10 6.11 -8.87
CA ASN A 213 24.07 7.19 -8.93
C ASN A 213 23.45 8.54 -9.33
N LEU A 214 22.14 8.58 -9.56
CA LEU A 214 21.36 9.75 -9.97
C LEU A 214 21.96 10.45 -11.21
N GLN A 215 22.31 9.69 -12.24
CA GLN A 215 22.98 10.22 -13.43
C GLN A 215 22.56 9.53 -14.72
N TRP A 216 22.65 10.29 -15.80
CA TRP A 216 22.57 9.75 -17.15
C TRP A 216 23.87 9.06 -17.55
N VAL A 217 23.75 7.90 -18.21
CA VAL A 217 24.86 7.11 -18.74
C VAL A 217 24.65 6.92 -20.24
N SER A 218 25.69 7.15 -21.03
CA SER A 218 25.66 6.92 -22.48
C SER A 218 25.87 5.44 -22.80
N GLY A 219 25.11 4.92 -23.75
CA GLY A 219 25.18 3.53 -24.20
C GLY A 219 23.80 2.90 -24.31
N TYR A 220 23.75 1.75 -24.96
CA TYR A 220 22.51 1.00 -25.20
C TYR A 220 22.30 -0.16 -24.21
N ASP A 221 23.34 -0.54 -23.47
CA ASP A 221 23.32 -1.67 -22.56
C ASP A 221 23.46 -1.18 -21.12
N SER A 222 22.38 -1.33 -20.35
CA SER A 222 22.30 -1.05 -18.92
C SER A 222 22.13 -2.32 -18.09
N SER A 223 22.09 -3.50 -18.72
CA SER A 223 21.99 -4.79 -18.04
C SER A 223 23.25 -5.12 -17.25
N TRP A 224 23.17 -6.08 -16.35
CA TRP A 224 24.29 -6.52 -15.54
C TRP A 224 24.19 -8.02 -15.24
N GLY A 225 25.34 -8.66 -15.16
CA GLY A 225 25.46 -10.10 -15.00
C GLY A 225 25.21 -10.60 -13.57
N PRO A 226 25.27 -11.92 -13.36
CA PRO A 226 24.90 -12.54 -12.08
C PRO A 226 25.79 -12.07 -10.92
N VAL A 227 25.14 -11.74 -9.79
CA VAL A 227 25.78 -11.36 -8.53
C VAL A 227 25.17 -12.19 -7.39
N TYR A 228 26.01 -12.78 -6.55
CA TYR A 228 25.56 -13.56 -5.41
C TYR A 228 25.23 -12.67 -4.21
N SER A 229 24.02 -12.77 -3.71
CA SER A 229 23.63 -12.14 -2.45
C SER A 229 23.86 -13.08 -1.27
N SER A 230 24.73 -12.69 -0.36
CA SER A 230 25.00 -13.43 0.87
C SER A 230 23.82 -13.40 1.86
N ARG A 231 23.01 -12.34 1.83
CA ARG A 231 21.82 -12.21 2.69
C ARG A 231 20.73 -13.21 2.30
N TYR A 232 20.39 -13.25 1.00
CA TYR A 232 19.32 -14.11 0.50
C TYR A 232 19.82 -15.49 0.05
N GLN A 233 21.14 -15.73 0.10
CA GLN A 233 21.81 -16.97 -0.29
C GLN A 233 21.45 -17.44 -1.69
N ARG A 234 21.27 -16.51 -2.62
CA ARG A 234 20.94 -16.79 -4.02
C ARG A 234 21.62 -15.81 -4.99
N TRP A 235 21.65 -16.22 -6.25
CA TRP A 235 22.10 -15.38 -7.34
C TRP A 235 20.97 -14.49 -7.83
N TYR A 236 21.37 -13.29 -8.20
CA TYR A 236 20.54 -12.29 -8.85
C TYR A 236 21.24 -11.76 -10.09
N ASP A 237 20.47 -11.21 -11.03
CA ASP A 237 21.01 -10.60 -12.23
C ASP A 237 20.07 -9.51 -12.79
N GLY A 238 20.59 -8.76 -13.76
CA GLY A 238 19.86 -7.69 -14.42
C GLY A 238 19.14 -8.13 -15.69
N SER A 239 18.60 -9.36 -15.73
CA SER A 239 17.94 -9.90 -16.92
C SER A 239 16.48 -9.43 -17.08
N HIS A 240 15.80 -9.14 -15.99
CA HIS A 240 14.36 -8.89 -15.94
C HIS A 240 13.93 -7.74 -16.86
N GLY A 241 14.59 -6.59 -16.81
CA GLY A 241 14.22 -5.44 -17.63
C GLY A 241 14.41 -5.69 -19.15
N THR A 242 15.34 -6.57 -19.53
CA THR A 242 15.47 -6.97 -20.95
C THR A 242 14.30 -7.81 -21.40
N HIS A 243 13.81 -8.72 -20.56
CA HIS A 243 12.64 -9.53 -20.87
C HIS A 243 11.39 -8.65 -21.01
N VAL A 244 11.20 -7.72 -20.09
CA VAL A 244 10.13 -6.70 -20.13
C VAL A 244 10.22 -5.87 -21.42
N ALA A 245 11.40 -5.36 -21.76
CA ALA A 245 11.59 -4.56 -22.98
C ALA A 245 11.27 -5.33 -24.27
N GLY A 246 11.60 -6.63 -24.33
CA GLY A 246 11.28 -7.49 -25.43
C GLY A 246 9.77 -7.66 -25.67
N ILE A 247 8.98 -7.80 -24.61
CA ILE A 247 7.51 -7.87 -24.70
C ILE A 247 6.93 -6.54 -25.25
N ILE A 248 7.53 -5.41 -24.87
CA ILE A 248 7.10 -4.10 -25.32
C ILE A 248 7.44 -3.87 -26.79
N ALA A 249 8.73 -3.97 -27.15
CA ALA A 249 9.24 -3.35 -28.38
C ALA A 249 10.28 -4.19 -29.16
N ALA A 250 10.36 -5.51 -28.95
CA ALA A 250 11.18 -6.34 -29.84
C ALA A 250 10.73 -6.15 -31.30
N LYS A 251 11.69 -6.11 -32.22
CA LYS A 251 11.45 -5.84 -33.65
C LYS A 251 10.50 -6.85 -34.28
N ASN A 252 9.68 -6.38 -35.20
CA ASN A 252 8.85 -7.26 -36.06
C ASN A 252 9.53 -7.43 -37.41
N ASP A 253 10.58 -8.22 -37.48
CA ASP A 253 11.38 -8.46 -38.69
C ASP A 253 11.40 -9.92 -39.15
N GLY A 254 10.55 -10.77 -38.56
CA GLY A 254 10.44 -12.21 -38.85
C GLY A 254 11.57 -13.04 -38.24
N LYS A 255 12.28 -12.50 -37.24
CA LYS A 255 13.33 -13.18 -36.48
C LYS A 255 13.08 -12.97 -35.00
N GLY A 256 13.57 -13.93 -34.18
CA GLY A 256 13.42 -13.87 -32.75
C GLY A 256 11.98 -13.70 -32.29
N VAL A 257 11.77 -12.91 -31.25
CA VAL A 257 10.46 -12.54 -30.70
C VAL A 257 10.00 -11.18 -31.25
N THR A 258 8.70 -10.90 -31.14
CA THR A 258 8.13 -9.62 -31.54
C THR A 258 7.47 -8.96 -30.33
N GLY A 259 7.70 -7.68 -30.11
CA GLY A 259 7.00 -6.88 -29.09
C GLY A 259 5.63 -6.42 -29.57
N LEU A 260 4.70 -6.17 -28.65
CA LEU A 260 3.36 -5.72 -29.01
C LEU A 260 3.36 -4.31 -29.64
N ALA A 261 4.33 -3.45 -29.28
CA ALA A 261 4.55 -2.14 -29.85
C ALA A 261 5.92 -2.06 -30.54
N PRO A 262 6.11 -2.77 -31.69
CA PRO A 262 7.46 -3.02 -32.26
C PRO A 262 8.14 -1.77 -32.83
N ASN A 263 7.46 -0.63 -32.90
CA ASN A 263 8.03 0.66 -33.29
C ASN A 263 8.10 1.69 -32.16
N ALA A 264 7.76 1.29 -30.93
CA ALA A 264 8.02 2.11 -29.75
C ALA A 264 9.51 2.15 -29.41
N ARG A 265 9.94 3.19 -28.69
CA ARG A 265 11.32 3.34 -28.22
C ARG A 265 11.40 3.02 -26.74
N ILE A 266 12.41 2.29 -26.32
CA ILE A 266 12.67 1.94 -24.92
C ILE A 266 13.68 2.90 -24.33
N LEU A 267 13.32 3.53 -23.21
CA LEU A 267 14.25 4.27 -22.36
C LEU A 267 14.47 3.46 -21.07
N SER A 268 15.68 3.00 -20.84
CA SER A 268 16.00 2.25 -19.62
C SER A 268 16.25 3.17 -18.43
N ILE A 269 15.50 2.96 -17.37
CA ILE A 269 15.71 3.56 -16.04
C ILE A 269 16.07 2.46 -15.07
N ARG A 270 17.36 2.33 -14.79
CA ARG A 270 17.87 1.26 -13.94
C ARG A 270 17.72 1.62 -12.48
N ILE A 271 16.79 0.95 -11.80
CA ILE A 271 16.51 1.14 -10.37
C ILE A 271 17.05 0.00 -9.49
N PHE A 272 17.46 -1.13 -10.09
CA PHE A 272 18.11 -2.23 -9.39
C PHE A 272 19.56 -2.34 -9.86
N SER A 273 20.49 -2.35 -8.92
CA SER A 273 21.93 -2.28 -9.21
C SER A 273 22.72 -3.37 -8.49
N PRO A 274 23.80 -3.90 -9.10
CA PRO A 274 24.65 -4.91 -8.49
C PRO A 274 25.68 -4.35 -7.48
N ASP A 275 25.58 -3.07 -7.08
CA ASP A 275 26.64 -2.45 -6.27
C ASP A 275 26.77 -3.08 -4.86
N PRO A 276 27.88 -3.80 -4.57
CA PRO A 276 28.10 -4.46 -3.29
C PRO A 276 28.52 -3.50 -2.15
N VAL A 277 28.82 -2.25 -2.48
CA VAL A 277 29.50 -1.33 -1.53
C VAL A 277 28.49 -0.66 -0.62
N TYR A 278 27.25 -0.47 -1.06
CA TYR A 278 26.31 0.41 -0.35
C TYR A 278 25.65 -0.22 0.87
N ASN A 279 25.26 -1.48 0.85
CA ASN A 279 24.82 -2.17 2.04
C ASN A 279 24.98 -3.69 1.98
N PRO A 280 26.05 -4.25 2.57
CA PRO A 280 26.29 -5.70 2.57
C PRO A 280 25.19 -6.50 3.30
N ASN A 281 24.32 -5.84 4.07
CA ASN A 281 23.24 -6.51 4.80
C ASN A 281 21.99 -6.71 3.95
N TYR A 282 21.79 -5.91 2.89
CA TYR A 282 20.57 -5.98 2.07
C TYR A 282 20.76 -6.67 0.72
N GLY A 283 21.95 -7.10 0.36
CA GLY A 283 22.19 -7.62 -0.98
C GLY A 283 22.09 -6.53 -2.06
N HIS A 284 22.42 -6.81 -3.27
CA HIS A 284 22.74 -5.84 -4.32
C HIS A 284 21.53 -5.38 -5.15
N TYR A 285 20.34 -5.25 -4.56
CA TYR A 285 19.13 -5.37 -5.32
C TYR A 285 18.18 -4.18 -5.31
N TYR A 286 18.44 -3.13 -4.56
CA TYR A 286 17.43 -2.10 -4.38
C TYR A 286 17.95 -0.70 -4.61
N VAL A 287 17.07 0.16 -5.06
CA VAL A 287 17.21 1.60 -4.87
C VAL A 287 16.07 2.04 -3.94
N GLY A 288 16.35 3.01 -3.08
CA GLY A 288 15.30 3.61 -2.26
C GLY A 288 14.34 4.47 -3.10
N ASP A 289 13.17 4.71 -2.59
CA ASP A 289 12.11 5.48 -3.25
C ASP A 289 12.56 6.85 -3.77
N PHE A 290 13.52 7.47 -3.10
CA PHE A 290 14.09 8.72 -3.58
C PHE A 290 14.74 8.58 -4.95
N GLY A 291 15.59 7.57 -5.13
CA GLY A 291 16.25 7.30 -6.43
C GLY A 291 15.24 6.92 -7.52
N VAL A 292 14.21 6.13 -7.17
CA VAL A 292 13.12 5.78 -8.08
C VAL A 292 12.37 7.04 -8.53
N ALA A 293 12.01 7.92 -7.60
CA ALA A 293 11.31 9.17 -7.91
C ALA A 293 12.14 10.08 -8.84
N VAL A 294 13.44 10.21 -8.58
CA VAL A 294 14.36 10.95 -9.46
C VAL A 294 14.43 10.31 -10.84
N GLY A 295 14.51 8.97 -10.93
CA GLY A 295 14.51 8.24 -12.20
C GLY A 295 13.23 8.45 -13.03
N ILE A 296 12.06 8.47 -12.37
CA ILE A 296 10.77 8.78 -13.01
C ILE A 296 10.80 10.21 -13.58
N ILE A 297 11.24 11.19 -12.80
CA ILE A 297 11.32 12.58 -13.23
C ILE A 297 12.33 12.75 -14.38
N ALA A 298 13.48 12.06 -14.30
CA ALA A 298 14.46 12.05 -15.37
C ALA A 298 13.90 11.49 -16.69
N ALA A 299 13.15 10.38 -16.62
CA ALA A 299 12.49 9.80 -17.79
C ALA A 299 11.40 10.72 -18.37
N LEU A 300 10.61 11.35 -17.49
CA LEU A 300 9.60 12.34 -17.91
C LEU A 300 10.25 13.51 -18.65
N ASN A 301 11.33 14.07 -18.12
CA ASN A 301 12.08 15.18 -18.73
C ASN A 301 12.77 14.76 -20.04
N TYR A 302 13.09 13.49 -20.22
CA TYR A 302 13.59 12.95 -21.49
C TYR A 302 12.50 12.83 -22.56
N GLY A 303 11.23 12.79 -22.15
CA GLY A 303 10.08 12.70 -23.05
C GLY A 303 9.36 11.36 -23.03
N ALA A 304 9.58 10.53 -22.03
CA ALA A 304 8.81 9.30 -21.87
C ALA A 304 7.32 9.60 -21.65
N ARG A 305 6.47 8.89 -22.38
CA ARG A 305 5.01 9.00 -22.32
C ARG A 305 4.33 7.80 -21.69
N VAL A 306 5.06 6.71 -21.52
CA VAL A 306 4.60 5.47 -20.89
C VAL A 306 5.65 5.01 -19.90
N PHE A 307 5.26 4.61 -18.70
CA PHE A 307 6.14 4.10 -17.65
C PHE A 307 5.73 2.67 -17.31
N ASN A 308 6.61 1.72 -17.58
CA ASN A 308 6.43 0.32 -17.19
C ASN A 308 7.15 0.05 -15.88
N ASN A 309 6.41 -0.43 -14.87
CA ASN A 309 6.93 -0.72 -13.54
C ASN A 309 6.56 -2.15 -13.14
N SER A 310 7.49 -3.08 -13.36
CA SER A 310 7.32 -4.51 -13.05
C SER A 310 7.95 -4.86 -11.69
N TRP A 311 7.71 -4.04 -10.69
CA TRP A 311 8.23 -4.11 -9.32
C TRP A 311 7.20 -3.54 -8.33
N GLY A 312 7.43 -3.78 -7.05
CA GLY A 312 6.54 -3.26 -6.02
C GLY A 312 7.09 -3.38 -4.60
N GLY A 313 6.23 -3.07 -3.64
CA GLY A 313 6.54 -3.22 -2.22
C GLY A 313 5.43 -2.67 -1.33
N LYS A 314 5.53 -3.00 -0.06
CA LYS A 314 4.71 -2.40 0.99
C LYS A 314 5.28 -1.03 1.35
N GLY A 315 4.57 -0.29 2.16
CA GLY A 315 4.96 1.06 2.53
C GLY A 315 4.55 2.10 1.48
N TYR A 316 3.68 2.95 1.89
CA TYR A 316 3.25 4.09 1.11
C TYR A 316 4.32 5.17 1.16
N SER A 317 4.73 5.69 0.02
CA SER A 317 5.70 6.78 -0.07
C SER A 317 5.07 8.01 -0.72
N GLN A 318 5.07 9.12 -0.01
CA GLN A 318 4.64 10.42 -0.51
C GLN A 318 5.56 10.94 -1.63
N THR A 319 6.85 10.65 -1.51
CA THR A 319 7.85 11.05 -2.50
C THR A 319 7.63 10.33 -3.82
N LEU A 320 7.46 9.01 -3.77
CA LEU A 320 7.19 8.21 -4.97
C LEU A 320 5.86 8.62 -5.61
N LYS A 321 4.82 8.81 -4.77
CA LYS A 321 3.53 9.31 -5.23
C LYS A 321 3.67 10.67 -5.92
N ALA A 322 4.41 11.61 -5.35
CA ALA A 322 4.57 12.96 -5.93
C ALA A 322 5.24 12.89 -7.32
N ALA A 323 6.21 12.01 -7.52
CA ALA A 323 6.84 11.80 -8.83
C ALA A 323 5.87 11.18 -9.85
N ILE A 324 5.06 10.21 -9.41
CA ILE A 324 4.02 9.59 -10.24
C ILE A 324 2.94 10.60 -10.60
N ASP A 325 2.46 11.38 -9.63
CA ASP A 325 1.49 12.44 -9.86
C ASP A 325 2.00 13.46 -10.89
N LEU A 326 3.27 13.88 -10.79
CA LEU A 326 3.89 14.76 -11.76
C LEU A 326 3.91 14.15 -13.17
N ALA A 327 4.18 12.84 -13.29
CA ALA A 327 4.15 12.14 -14.57
C ALA A 327 2.74 12.08 -15.15
N LEU A 328 1.74 11.73 -14.34
CA LEU A 328 0.32 11.68 -14.74
C LEU A 328 -0.19 13.07 -15.17
N ASP A 329 0.11 14.12 -14.39
CA ASP A 329 -0.29 15.50 -14.68
C ASP A 329 0.39 16.04 -15.95
N SER A 330 1.58 15.53 -16.25
CA SER A 330 2.29 15.85 -17.50
C SER A 330 1.78 15.03 -18.71
N GLY A 331 0.77 14.20 -18.51
CA GLY A 331 0.14 13.40 -19.57
C GLY A 331 0.80 12.06 -19.86
N ALA A 332 1.70 11.59 -19.00
CA ALA A 332 2.30 10.27 -19.13
C ALA A 332 1.42 9.17 -18.51
N VAL A 333 1.38 8.01 -19.14
CA VAL A 333 0.65 6.82 -18.66
C VAL A 333 1.57 6.02 -17.74
N PHE A 334 1.12 5.73 -16.54
CA PHE A 334 1.89 4.99 -15.54
C PHE A 334 1.24 3.64 -15.25
N LEU A 335 2.00 2.56 -15.45
CA LEU A 335 1.52 1.18 -15.32
C LEU A 335 2.37 0.43 -14.31
N ALA A 336 1.75 -0.44 -13.53
CA ALA A 336 2.46 -1.24 -12.54
C ALA A 336 1.88 -2.64 -12.37
N ALA A 337 2.75 -3.60 -12.09
CA ALA A 337 2.40 -4.97 -11.80
C ALA A 337 1.70 -5.09 -10.43
N MET A 338 0.65 -5.90 -10.35
CA MET A 338 -0.08 -6.17 -9.10
C MET A 338 0.76 -6.91 -8.05
N GLY A 339 1.74 -7.73 -8.48
CA GLY A 339 2.53 -8.60 -7.62
C GLY A 339 2.19 -10.08 -7.76
N ASN A 340 3.04 -10.94 -7.17
CA ASN A 340 2.95 -12.40 -7.26
C ASN A 340 2.73 -13.04 -5.87
N SER A 341 1.97 -12.38 -4.99
CA SER A 341 1.81 -12.79 -3.59
C SER A 341 0.72 -13.83 -3.33
N TYR A 342 -0.14 -14.13 -4.31
CA TYR A 342 -1.35 -14.96 -4.16
C TYR A 342 -2.45 -14.31 -3.30
N LEU A 343 -2.21 -13.13 -2.75
CA LEU A 343 -3.07 -12.48 -1.76
C LEU A 343 -3.96 -11.41 -2.38
N ASP A 344 -4.95 -10.99 -1.61
CA ASP A 344 -5.73 -9.78 -1.83
C ASP A 344 -5.12 -8.67 -0.97
N GLU A 345 -4.24 -7.87 -1.57
CA GLU A 345 -3.50 -6.84 -0.86
C GLU A 345 -3.11 -5.67 -1.78
N VAL A 346 -2.75 -4.55 -1.19
CA VAL A 346 -2.24 -3.38 -1.91
C VAL A 346 -0.72 -3.37 -1.89
N SER A 347 -0.12 -3.19 -3.06
CA SER A 347 1.31 -2.99 -3.27
C SER A 347 1.53 -1.71 -4.05
N TYR A 348 2.57 -0.97 -3.75
CA TYR A 348 2.93 0.25 -4.46
C TYR A 348 4.10 0.00 -5.41
N PRO A 349 4.06 0.57 -6.65
CA PRO A 349 3.22 1.67 -7.11
C PRO A 349 1.83 1.30 -7.66
N ALA A 350 1.45 0.03 -7.77
CA ALA A 350 0.17 -0.38 -8.36
C ALA A 350 -1.05 0.23 -7.64
N GLY A 351 -0.96 0.41 -6.31
CA GLY A 351 -2.02 0.96 -5.48
C GLY A 351 -2.15 2.49 -5.51
N TYR A 352 -1.28 3.23 -6.21
CA TYR A 352 -1.45 4.69 -6.28
C TYR A 352 -2.56 5.08 -7.26
N PRO A 353 -3.39 6.10 -6.90
CA PRO A 353 -4.43 6.59 -7.79
C PRO A 353 -3.91 7.01 -9.16
N GLY A 354 -4.63 6.64 -10.21
CA GLY A 354 -4.25 6.97 -11.59
C GLY A 354 -3.27 5.98 -12.22
N VAL A 355 -2.62 5.12 -11.45
CA VAL A 355 -1.77 4.03 -11.97
C VAL A 355 -2.66 2.93 -12.55
N ILE A 356 -2.29 2.41 -13.72
CA ILE A 356 -2.93 1.25 -14.32
C ILE A 356 -2.30 -0.01 -13.71
N ALA A 357 -2.99 -0.63 -12.77
CA ALA A 357 -2.54 -1.84 -12.11
C ALA A 357 -2.89 -3.08 -12.92
N VAL A 358 -1.90 -3.94 -13.17
CA VAL A 358 -1.98 -5.05 -14.15
C VAL A 358 -1.86 -6.41 -13.47
N GLY A 359 -2.88 -7.24 -13.61
CA GLY A 359 -2.90 -8.64 -13.20
C GLY A 359 -2.46 -9.59 -14.32
N ALA A 360 -2.13 -10.83 -13.94
CA ALA A 360 -1.69 -11.87 -14.88
C ALA A 360 -2.82 -12.84 -15.23
N THR A 361 -2.95 -13.17 -16.53
CA THR A 361 -3.90 -14.17 -17.05
C THR A 361 -3.20 -15.31 -17.77
N THR A 362 -3.88 -16.47 -17.81
CA THR A 362 -3.46 -17.68 -18.52
C THR A 362 -3.91 -17.67 -19.99
N PRO A 363 -3.43 -18.62 -20.83
CA PRO A 363 -3.95 -18.83 -22.19
C PRO A 363 -5.44 -19.16 -22.26
N GLN A 364 -6.06 -19.59 -21.14
CA GLN A 364 -7.49 -19.90 -21.07
C GLN A 364 -8.33 -18.73 -20.54
N ASP A 365 -7.79 -17.52 -20.53
CA ASP A 365 -8.45 -16.34 -19.98
C ASP A 365 -8.87 -16.48 -18.51
N LYS A 366 -8.00 -17.09 -17.69
CA LYS A 366 -8.18 -17.21 -16.23
C LYS A 366 -7.13 -16.39 -15.49
N LYS A 367 -7.50 -15.86 -14.32
CA LYS A 367 -6.50 -15.31 -13.41
C LYS A 367 -5.44 -16.36 -13.09
N VAL A 368 -4.19 -15.98 -13.13
CA VAL A 368 -3.10 -16.86 -12.65
C VAL A 368 -3.12 -16.92 -11.12
N ASP A 369 -2.89 -18.10 -10.55
CA ASP A 369 -3.01 -18.29 -9.10
C ASP A 369 -2.13 -17.32 -8.31
N PHE A 370 -0.88 -17.13 -8.71
CA PHE A 370 0.05 -16.23 -8.02
C PHE A 370 -0.31 -14.75 -8.12
N SER A 371 -1.06 -14.33 -9.15
CA SER A 371 -1.36 -12.91 -9.35
C SER A 371 -2.07 -12.31 -8.14
N THR A 372 -1.48 -11.29 -7.55
CA THR A 372 -2.08 -10.51 -6.47
C THR A 372 -3.41 -9.93 -6.93
N MET A 373 -4.38 -9.88 -6.03
CA MET A 373 -5.72 -9.35 -6.25
C MET A 373 -5.91 -8.03 -5.50
N GLY A 374 -6.92 -7.28 -5.88
CA GLY A 374 -7.27 -6.07 -5.16
C GLY A 374 -8.26 -5.19 -5.92
N GLY A 375 -8.95 -4.30 -5.22
CA GLY A 375 -9.88 -3.36 -5.85
C GLY A 375 -9.23 -2.33 -6.77
N HIS A 376 -7.92 -2.15 -6.67
CA HIS A 376 -7.14 -1.23 -7.49
C HIS A 376 -6.69 -1.80 -8.85
N ILE A 377 -6.92 -3.10 -9.11
CA ILE A 377 -6.60 -3.70 -10.41
C ILE A 377 -7.41 -3.03 -11.54
N SER A 378 -6.75 -2.69 -12.65
CA SER A 378 -7.42 -2.13 -13.81
C SER A 378 -7.78 -3.21 -14.84
N VAL A 379 -6.77 -3.94 -15.30
CA VAL A 379 -6.91 -4.96 -16.35
C VAL A 379 -5.96 -6.13 -16.10
N GLY A 380 -6.23 -7.25 -16.75
CA GLY A 380 -5.34 -8.39 -16.87
C GLY A 380 -4.64 -8.45 -18.23
N ALA A 381 -3.50 -9.14 -18.29
CA ALA A 381 -2.80 -9.44 -19.52
C ALA A 381 -2.06 -10.78 -19.43
N PRO A 382 -1.58 -11.35 -20.57
CA PRO A 382 -0.84 -12.61 -20.56
C PRO A 382 0.35 -12.59 -19.61
N GLY A 383 0.39 -13.49 -18.61
CA GLY A 383 1.41 -13.50 -17.58
C GLY A 383 1.96 -14.87 -17.23
N THR A 384 1.70 -15.91 -18.04
CA THR A 384 2.30 -17.23 -17.89
C THR A 384 2.95 -17.68 -19.18
N ARG A 385 4.10 -18.35 -19.06
CA ARG A 385 4.89 -18.85 -20.21
C ARG A 385 5.02 -17.78 -21.31
N VAL A 386 5.43 -16.59 -20.88
CA VAL A 386 5.65 -15.47 -21.81
C VAL A 386 7.08 -15.54 -22.34
N LEU A 387 7.21 -15.77 -23.64
CA LEU A 387 8.49 -15.81 -24.32
C LEU A 387 8.97 -14.40 -24.66
N SER A 388 10.20 -14.06 -24.27
CA SER A 388 10.81 -12.77 -24.58
C SER A 388 12.34 -12.83 -24.58
N CYS A 389 12.97 -11.68 -24.86
CA CYS A 389 14.41 -11.50 -24.88
C CYS A 389 15.03 -11.67 -23.50
N VAL A 390 16.21 -12.24 -23.43
CA VAL A 390 17.08 -12.20 -22.24
C VAL A 390 18.45 -11.65 -22.63
N PRO A 391 19.23 -11.06 -21.70
CA PRO A 391 20.49 -10.44 -22.04
C PRO A 391 21.49 -11.41 -22.69
N ARG A 392 22.30 -10.91 -23.62
CA ARG A 392 23.32 -11.67 -24.38
C ARG A 392 24.38 -12.36 -23.52
N TRP A 393 24.52 -11.98 -22.24
CA TRP A 393 25.44 -12.66 -21.33
C TRP A 393 24.80 -13.89 -20.66
N MET A 394 23.49 -14.10 -20.81
CA MET A 394 22.84 -15.29 -20.23
C MET A 394 23.24 -16.57 -20.96
N THR A 395 23.44 -17.62 -20.19
CA THR A 395 23.81 -18.94 -20.69
C THR A 395 22.98 -20.02 -20.04
N GLN A 396 22.69 -21.07 -20.79
CA GLN A 396 21.99 -22.23 -20.27
C GLN A 396 22.80 -22.95 -19.19
N ALA A 397 22.17 -23.22 -18.05
CA ALA A 397 22.77 -24.00 -16.98
C ALA A 397 23.21 -25.38 -17.45
N GLY A 398 24.44 -25.75 -17.16
CA GLY A 398 25.03 -27.05 -17.48
C GLY A 398 25.65 -27.21 -18.88
N THR A 399 25.27 -26.40 -19.88
CA THR A 399 25.85 -26.46 -21.24
C THR A 399 26.72 -25.25 -21.55
N GLY A 400 26.49 -24.10 -20.92
CA GLY A 400 27.15 -22.85 -21.25
C GLY A 400 26.75 -22.27 -22.61
N ALA A 401 25.74 -22.82 -23.29
CA ALA A 401 25.23 -22.28 -24.53
C ALA A 401 24.57 -20.92 -24.29
N LEU A 402 24.77 -19.99 -25.24
CA LEU A 402 24.15 -18.67 -25.17
C LEU A 402 22.61 -18.77 -25.20
N LEU A 403 21.94 -18.15 -24.24
CA LEU A 403 20.50 -18.08 -24.18
C LEU A 403 20.08 -16.66 -24.57
N LEU A 404 19.28 -16.52 -25.62
CA LEU A 404 18.81 -15.21 -26.10
C LEU A 404 17.34 -14.96 -25.75
N TYR A 405 16.58 -16.02 -25.51
CA TYR A 405 15.14 -15.97 -25.23
C TYR A 405 14.79 -16.94 -24.12
N ASP A 406 13.80 -16.56 -23.30
CA ASP A 406 13.34 -17.41 -22.20
C ASP A 406 11.83 -17.23 -21.95
N TYR A 407 11.23 -18.26 -21.31
CA TYR A 407 9.82 -18.25 -20.88
C TYR A 407 9.71 -17.94 -19.40
N TRP A 408 8.99 -16.87 -19.07
CA TRP A 408 8.78 -16.48 -17.68
C TRP A 408 7.31 -16.28 -17.36
N ASP A 409 6.98 -16.47 -16.06
CA ASP A 409 5.67 -16.28 -15.48
C ASP A 409 5.73 -15.10 -14.49
N GLY A 410 4.71 -14.25 -14.47
CA GLY A 410 4.64 -13.12 -13.53
C GLY A 410 3.67 -12.03 -13.97
N THR A 411 3.19 -11.27 -13.02
CA THR A 411 2.52 -9.98 -13.30
C THR A 411 3.50 -8.99 -13.95
N SER A 412 4.79 -9.19 -13.73
CA SER A 412 5.88 -8.49 -14.41
C SER A 412 5.91 -8.71 -15.91
N MET A 413 5.46 -9.87 -16.40
CA MET A 413 5.36 -10.19 -17.83
C MET A 413 4.03 -9.74 -18.41
N ALA A 414 3.00 -9.60 -17.61
CA ALA A 414 1.72 -9.05 -18.01
C ALA A 414 1.75 -7.53 -18.21
N THR A 415 2.41 -6.81 -17.33
CA THR A 415 2.49 -5.33 -17.34
C THR A 415 3.05 -4.77 -18.65
N PRO A 416 4.13 -5.29 -19.25
CA PRO A 416 4.65 -4.78 -20.52
C PRO A 416 3.70 -4.94 -21.72
N PHE A 417 2.80 -5.93 -21.74
CA PHE A 417 1.74 -5.98 -22.76
C PHE A 417 0.83 -4.75 -22.67
N VAL A 418 0.46 -4.35 -21.46
CA VAL A 418 -0.40 -3.19 -21.23
C VAL A 418 0.36 -1.88 -21.50
N SER A 419 1.66 -1.83 -21.19
CA SER A 419 2.53 -0.70 -21.51
C SER A 419 2.69 -0.52 -23.04
N ALA A 420 2.88 -1.61 -23.75
CA ALA A 420 2.90 -1.59 -25.22
C ALA A 420 1.56 -1.14 -25.81
N LEU A 421 0.45 -1.61 -25.25
CA LEU A 421 -0.89 -1.16 -25.68
C LEU A 421 -1.08 0.35 -25.41
N ALA A 422 -0.56 0.89 -24.30
CA ALA A 422 -0.57 2.33 -24.04
C ALA A 422 0.19 3.10 -25.15
N ALA A 423 1.35 2.60 -25.58
CA ALA A 423 2.11 3.20 -26.64
C ALA A 423 1.35 3.21 -27.98
N ILE A 424 0.69 2.10 -28.32
CA ILE A 424 -0.17 1.99 -29.52
C ILE A 424 -1.34 2.96 -29.45
N ILE A 425 -2.02 3.07 -28.33
CA ILE A 425 -3.13 4.02 -28.13
C ILE A 425 -2.63 5.47 -28.27
N LEU A 426 -1.48 5.80 -27.69
CA LEU A 426 -0.89 7.15 -27.77
C LEU A 426 -0.41 7.52 -29.18
N GLU A 427 0.03 6.57 -30.01
CA GLU A 427 0.28 6.79 -31.43
C GLU A 427 -1.00 7.22 -32.16
N ARG A 428 -2.12 6.53 -31.90
CA ARG A 428 -3.44 6.84 -32.48
C ARG A 428 -4.06 8.13 -31.93
N HIS A 429 -3.83 8.39 -30.66
CA HIS A 429 -4.43 9.50 -29.91
C HIS A 429 -3.34 10.25 -29.11
N PRO A 430 -2.47 11.06 -29.80
CA PRO A 430 -1.32 11.70 -29.15
C PRO A 430 -1.68 12.68 -28.02
N THR A 431 -2.93 13.17 -28.02
CA THR A 431 -3.45 14.08 -27.00
C THR A 431 -4.27 13.40 -25.90
N ALA A 432 -4.39 12.06 -25.95
CA ALA A 432 -5.11 11.35 -24.90
C ALA A 432 -4.44 11.54 -23.54
N THR A 433 -5.25 11.84 -22.54
CA THR A 433 -4.80 11.88 -21.15
C THR A 433 -4.53 10.44 -20.64
N PRO A 434 -3.72 10.27 -19.59
CA PRO A 434 -3.50 8.95 -18.98
C PRO A 434 -4.81 8.24 -18.63
N TYR A 435 -5.77 8.99 -18.13
CA TYR A 435 -7.09 8.48 -17.76
C TYR A 435 -7.92 8.04 -19.00
N GLN A 436 -7.82 8.74 -20.11
CA GLN A 436 -8.46 8.33 -21.36
C GLN A 436 -7.84 7.06 -21.94
N VAL A 437 -6.51 6.94 -21.87
CA VAL A 437 -5.81 5.71 -22.27
C VAL A 437 -6.27 4.54 -21.41
N ARG A 438 -6.34 4.72 -20.09
CA ARG A 438 -6.86 3.72 -19.13
C ARG A 438 -8.30 3.32 -19.50
N ARG A 439 -9.20 4.30 -19.72
CA ARG A 439 -10.61 4.00 -20.08
C ARG A 439 -10.76 3.27 -21.41
N ILE A 440 -9.92 3.57 -22.39
CA ILE A 440 -9.89 2.79 -23.64
C ILE A 440 -9.57 1.33 -23.33
N MET A 441 -8.53 1.06 -22.55
CA MET A 441 -8.16 -0.31 -22.18
C MET A 441 -9.26 -1.03 -21.43
N GLU A 442 -9.85 -0.39 -20.42
CA GLU A 442 -10.93 -0.96 -19.60
C GLU A 442 -12.20 -1.25 -20.40
N GLN A 443 -12.63 -0.33 -21.26
CA GLN A 443 -13.85 -0.47 -22.06
C GLN A 443 -13.73 -1.46 -23.22
N THR A 444 -12.51 -1.73 -23.66
CA THR A 444 -12.23 -2.65 -24.77
C THR A 444 -11.66 -3.99 -24.30
N ALA A 445 -11.41 -4.13 -23.01
CA ALA A 445 -10.97 -5.39 -22.43
C ALA A 445 -12.01 -6.50 -22.70
N LYS A 446 -11.52 -7.71 -22.92
CA LYS A 446 -12.35 -8.90 -22.93
C LYS A 446 -12.68 -9.26 -21.49
N ASP A 447 -13.93 -9.13 -21.12
CA ASP A 447 -14.44 -9.55 -19.83
C ASP A 447 -14.16 -11.04 -19.59
N VAL A 448 -13.48 -11.37 -18.49
CA VAL A 448 -13.06 -12.72 -18.13
C VAL A 448 -13.30 -12.94 -16.64
N GLU A 449 -13.41 -14.19 -16.20
CA GLU A 449 -13.78 -14.58 -14.84
C GLU A 449 -15.22 -14.19 -14.49
N ALA A 450 -15.45 -13.27 -13.55
CA ALA A 450 -16.79 -12.81 -13.18
C ALA A 450 -17.26 -11.68 -14.12
N PRO A 451 -18.56 -11.62 -14.49
CA PRO A 451 -19.04 -10.54 -15.36
C PRO A 451 -18.84 -9.14 -14.78
N GLY A 452 -18.31 -8.24 -15.60
CA GLY A 452 -18.03 -6.86 -15.23
C GLY A 452 -16.68 -6.72 -14.49
N PHE A 453 -16.54 -5.66 -13.71
CA PHE A 453 -15.33 -5.49 -12.90
C PHE A 453 -15.24 -6.54 -11.79
N ASP A 454 -14.08 -7.18 -11.65
CA ASP A 454 -13.78 -8.05 -10.52
C ASP A 454 -12.36 -7.80 -9.95
N ARG A 455 -12.13 -8.19 -8.69
CA ARG A 455 -10.86 -7.97 -7.99
C ARG A 455 -9.70 -8.83 -8.49
N ARG A 456 -9.95 -9.78 -9.39
CA ARG A 456 -9.01 -10.80 -9.86
C ARG A 456 -8.38 -10.42 -11.19
N THR A 457 -9.19 -9.82 -12.09
CA THR A 457 -8.82 -9.47 -13.46
C THR A 457 -9.18 -8.04 -13.86
N GLY A 458 -9.76 -7.25 -12.93
CA GLY A 458 -10.23 -5.90 -13.21
C GLY A 458 -11.39 -5.91 -14.21
N TYR A 459 -11.29 -5.11 -15.26
CA TYR A 459 -12.26 -5.09 -16.36
C TYR A 459 -12.04 -6.23 -17.37
N GLY A 460 -11.11 -7.12 -17.10
CA GLY A 460 -10.80 -8.26 -17.96
C GLY A 460 -9.44 -8.17 -18.64
N ARG A 461 -9.18 -9.08 -19.58
CA ARG A 461 -7.93 -9.12 -20.34
C ARG A 461 -7.94 -8.11 -21.47
N ILE A 462 -6.84 -7.36 -21.63
CA ILE A 462 -6.68 -6.39 -22.73
C ILE A 462 -6.92 -7.00 -24.11
N ASP A 463 -7.53 -6.22 -25.02
CA ASP A 463 -7.72 -6.53 -26.45
C ASP A 463 -7.12 -5.38 -27.29
N ALA A 464 -5.94 -5.59 -27.83
CA ALA A 464 -5.21 -4.54 -28.55
C ALA A 464 -5.92 -4.13 -29.83
N ALA A 465 -6.53 -5.09 -30.52
CA ALA A 465 -7.26 -4.81 -31.78
C ALA A 465 -8.52 -3.96 -31.53
N GLN A 466 -9.23 -4.18 -30.42
CA GLN A 466 -10.38 -3.35 -30.09
C GLN A 466 -9.94 -1.96 -29.60
N ALA A 467 -8.91 -1.91 -28.77
CA ALA A 467 -8.43 -0.65 -28.21
C ALA A 467 -7.95 0.34 -29.28
N VAL A 468 -7.21 -0.15 -30.28
CA VAL A 468 -6.67 0.69 -31.35
C VAL A 468 -7.74 1.19 -32.33
N GLN A 469 -8.91 0.54 -32.39
CA GLN A 469 -10.04 0.92 -33.26
C GLN A 469 -10.95 1.97 -32.65
N VAL A 470 -10.75 2.35 -31.40
CA VAL A 470 -11.48 3.45 -30.77
C VAL A 470 -11.20 4.74 -31.54
N THR A 471 -12.25 5.40 -32.06
CA THR A 471 -12.13 6.59 -32.90
C THR A 471 -12.36 7.91 -32.14
N SER A 472 -13.01 7.84 -31.00
CA SER A 472 -13.26 9.01 -30.14
C SER A 472 -12.77 8.77 -28.73
N LEU A 473 -12.08 9.74 -28.17
CA LEU A 473 -11.61 9.65 -26.78
C LEU A 473 -12.80 9.57 -25.82
N PRO A 474 -12.80 8.61 -24.89
CA PRO A 474 -13.86 8.51 -23.90
C PRO A 474 -13.85 9.71 -22.96
N SER A 475 -15.00 10.02 -22.36
CA SER A 475 -15.04 10.87 -21.18
C SER A 475 -14.37 10.12 -20.03
N THR A 476 -13.63 10.86 -19.21
CA THR A 476 -13.00 10.31 -18.01
C THR A 476 -13.84 10.61 -16.79
N GLY A 477 -13.75 9.75 -15.81
CA GLY A 477 -14.23 10.02 -14.46
C GLY A 477 -13.37 11.04 -13.73
N ALA A 478 -13.67 11.26 -12.48
CA ALA A 478 -12.92 12.10 -11.58
C ALA A 478 -12.11 11.24 -10.60
N PHE A 479 -10.87 11.60 -10.41
CA PHE A 479 -9.98 11.00 -9.42
C PHE A 479 -9.69 12.02 -8.33
N ALA A 480 -9.91 11.67 -7.07
CA ALA A 480 -9.66 12.54 -5.94
C ALA A 480 -9.20 11.73 -4.73
N ALA A 481 -8.16 12.19 -4.05
CA ALA A 481 -7.82 11.69 -2.72
C ALA A 481 -8.66 12.42 -1.67
N VAL A 482 -9.15 11.72 -0.68
CA VAL A 482 -9.83 12.32 0.47
C VAL A 482 -8.98 12.09 1.72
N PHE A 483 -8.68 13.16 2.42
CA PHE A 483 -7.94 13.12 3.68
C PHE A 483 -8.87 13.49 4.81
N VAL A 484 -8.85 12.70 5.87
CA VAL A 484 -9.48 13.08 7.12
C VAL A 484 -8.38 13.37 8.13
N VAL A 485 -8.36 14.59 8.62
CA VAL A 485 -7.32 15.07 9.54
C VAL A 485 -7.93 15.69 10.79
N THR A 486 -7.19 15.67 11.89
CA THR A 486 -7.59 16.37 13.10
C THR A 486 -7.48 17.88 12.89
N LYS A 487 -8.48 18.63 13.28
CA LYS A 487 -8.48 20.09 13.16
C LYS A 487 -7.39 20.76 14.01
N SER A 488 -6.99 20.13 15.11
CA SER A 488 -6.02 20.67 16.06
C SER A 488 -4.56 20.53 15.62
N SER A 489 -4.24 19.51 14.83
CA SER A 489 -2.85 19.18 14.48
C SER A 489 -2.62 18.89 13.00
N GLY A 490 -3.70 18.73 12.22
CA GLY A 490 -3.60 18.31 10.82
C GLY A 490 -3.18 16.85 10.64
N PHE A 491 -3.14 16.04 11.72
CA PHE A 491 -2.77 14.64 11.61
C PHE A 491 -3.85 13.82 10.91
N PRO A 492 -3.45 12.94 10.00
CA PRO A 492 -4.36 12.05 9.31
C PRO A 492 -5.03 11.08 10.28
N ILE A 493 -6.28 10.74 10.00
CA ILE A 493 -7.09 9.81 10.79
C ILE A 493 -7.41 8.60 9.93
N PRO A 494 -6.83 7.43 10.20
CA PRO A 494 -7.09 6.21 9.46
C PRO A 494 -8.42 5.56 9.85
N TYR A 495 -8.89 4.67 8.97
CA TYR A 495 -10.07 3.82 9.16
C TYR A 495 -11.38 4.56 9.43
N VAL A 496 -11.51 5.75 8.86
CA VAL A 496 -12.73 6.57 8.95
C VAL A 496 -13.61 6.31 7.75
N ASP A 497 -14.90 6.08 7.99
CA ASP A 497 -15.86 5.90 6.92
C ASP A 497 -16.08 7.20 6.14
N ILE A 498 -16.02 7.11 4.83
CA ILE A 498 -16.24 8.20 3.88
C ILE A 498 -17.46 7.86 3.02
N ILE A 499 -18.34 8.83 2.89
CA ILE A 499 -19.50 8.74 2.01
C ILE A 499 -19.45 9.92 1.03
N LEU A 500 -19.60 9.64 -0.25
CA LEU A 500 -19.83 10.67 -1.25
C LEU A 500 -21.29 10.63 -1.69
N ARG A 501 -22.01 11.72 -1.41
CA ARG A 501 -23.44 11.88 -1.70
C ARG A 501 -23.64 12.86 -2.85
N LYS A 502 -24.40 12.45 -3.87
CA LYS A 502 -24.77 13.29 -5.02
C LYS A 502 -26.28 13.42 -5.10
N ASN A 503 -26.78 14.67 -5.07
CA ASN A 503 -28.21 14.97 -5.11
C ASN A 503 -29.04 14.27 -4.00
N GLY A 504 -28.47 14.21 -2.78
CA GLY A 504 -29.11 13.59 -1.64
C GLY A 504 -29.08 12.05 -1.62
N VAL A 505 -28.42 11.42 -2.59
CA VAL A 505 -28.26 9.96 -2.69
C VAL A 505 -26.82 9.59 -2.45
N ASP A 506 -26.57 8.66 -1.52
CA ASP A 506 -25.24 8.12 -1.28
C ASP A 506 -24.82 7.27 -2.48
N ARG A 507 -23.70 7.66 -3.09
CA ARG A 507 -23.21 7.04 -4.33
C ARG A 507 -22.02 6.16 -4.07
N TYR A 508 -21.10 6.60 -3.20
CA TYR A 508 -19.84 5.95 -2.97
C TYR A 508 -19.55 5.86 -1.49
N TYR A 509 -18.99 4.73 -1.08
CA TYR A 509 -18.59 4.44 0.30
C TYR A 509 -17.15 3.96 0.30
N GLY A 510 -16.43 4.28 1.34
CA GLY A 510 -15.09 3.77 1.58
C GLY A 510 -14.60 4.12 2.96
N GLN A 511 -13.37 3.77 3.24
CA GLN A 511 -12.74 4.01 4.53
C GLN A 511 -11.31 4.53 4.28
N THR A 512 -10.84 5.47 5.11
CA THR A 512 -9.44 5.88 5.04
C THR A 512 -8.53 4.71 5.39
N ASP A 513 -7.38 4.63 4.74
CA ASP A 513 -6.36 3.63 5.05
C ASP A 513 -5.64 3.94 6.37
N TYR A 514 -4.61 3.18 6.68
CA TYR A 514 -3.79 3.35 7.88
C TYR A 514 -3.17 4.75 8.00
N GLU A 515 -2.88 5.41 6.88
CA GLU A 515 -2.25 6.74 6.84
C GLU A 515 -3.28 7.88 6.74
N GLY A 516 -4.57 7.58 6.91
CA GLY A 516 -5.65 8.56 6.83
C GLY A 516 -6.02 8.96 5.42
N TYR A 517 -5.51 8.26 4.41
CA TYR A 517 -5.84 8.47 3.03
C TYR A 517 -7.02 7.62 2.61
N TYR A 518 -8.00 8.24 2.03
CA TYR A 518 -8.99 7.55 1.26
C TYR A 518 -8.59 7.61 -0.21
N TYR A 519 -8.17 6.47 -0.72
CA TYR A 519 -8.05 6.30 -2.15
C TYR A 519 -9.39 5.86 -2.70
N GLU A 520 -9.78 6.38 -3.82
CA GLU A 520 -10.90 6.11 -4.71
C GLU A 520 -11.44 4.66 -4.73
N MET A 521 -11.44 3.97 -3.60
CA MET A 521 -11.98 2.63 -3.49
C MET A 521 -13.46 2.74 -3.11
N PHE A 522 -14.32 2.54 -4.09
CA PHE A 522 -15.75 2.54 -3.89
C PHE A 522 -16.29 1.11 -3.85
N LEU A 523 -17.02 0.80 -2.81
CA LEU A 523 -17.84 -0.41 -2.77
C LEU A 523 -19.10 -0.15 -3.58
N ASP A 524 -19.21 -0.74 -4.76
CA ASP A 524 -20.51 -0.96 -5.36
C ASP A 524 -21.18 -2.13 -4.65
N TRP A 525 -22.51 -2.10 -4.55
CA TRP A 525 -23.34 -3.17 -3.96
C TRP A 525 -23.14 -4.54 -4.61
N GLY A 526 -22.41 -4.61 -5.72
CA GLY A 526 -22.01 -5.84 -6.41
C GLY A 526 -20.66 -6.41 -5.97
N GLY A 527 -19.95 -5.80 -4.99
CA GLY A 527 -18.67 -6.29 -4.48
C GLY A 527 -17.44 -5.86 -5.29
N GLY A 528 -17.57 -4.86 -6.16
CA GLY A 528 -16.47 -4.25 -6.89
C GLY A 528 -15.92 -2.99 -6.23
N PHE A 529 -14.65 -2.71 -6.43
CA PHE A 529 -14.03 -1.43 -6.08
C PHE A 529 -13.88 -0.60 -7.36
N PHE A 530 -14.40 0.62 -7.36
CA PHE A 530 -14.20 1.54 -8.47
C PHE A 530 -13.07 2.52 -8.13
N LEU A 531 -12.16 2.69 -9.06
CA LEU A 531 -11.04 3.62 -8.94
C LEU A 531 -11.36 5.00 -9.54
N GLU A 532 -12.57 5.18 -10.06
CA GLU A 532 -12.97 6.37 -10.79
C GLU A 532 -14.44 6.70 -10.52
N ILE A 533 -14.74 7.93 -10.13
CA ILE A 533 -16.10 8.38 -9.84
C ILE A 533 -16.65 9.27 -10.95
N GLU A 534 -17.97 9.35 -11.06
CA GLU A 534 -18.63 10.23 -12.00
C GLU A 534 -18.35 11.72 -11.66
N PRO A 535 -17.88 12.55 -12.60
CA PRO A 535 -17.69 13.98 -12.33
C PRO A 535 -18.98 14.66 -11.86
N GLY A 536 -18.85 15.66 -11.02
CA GLY A 536 -19.98 16.41 -10.51
C GLY A 536 -19.78 16.93 -9.09
N THR A 537 -20.86 17.48 -8.52
CA THR A 537 -20.84 18.05 -7.17
C THR A 537 -21.31 17.00 -6.16
N TYR A 538 -20.50 16.81 -5.13
CA TYR A 538 -20.73 15.84 -4.05
C TYR A 538 -20.69 16.52 -2.70
N GLU A 539 -21.53 16.02 -1.79
CA GLU A 539 -21.29 16.13 -0.35
C GLU A 539 -20.38 14.98 0.06
N VAL A 540 -19.21 15.31 0.60
CA VAL A 540 -18.31 14.34 1.22
C VAL A 540 -18.59 14.34 2.71
N LEU A 541 -18.97 13.20 3.24
CA LEU A 541 -19.37 13.00 4.64
C LEU A 541 -18.34 12.09 5.31
N VAL A 542 -17.97 12.42 6.52
CA VAL A 542 -17.11 11.60 7.37
C VAL A 542 -17.94 11.07 8.53
N GLY A 543 -17.84 9.76 8.81
CA GLY A 543 -18.62 9.12 9.85
C GLY A 543 -20.09 8.97 9.45
N GLY A 544 -20.56 7.75 9.27
CA GLY A 544 -21.93 7.47 8.87
C GLY A 544 -22.93 7.74 9.99
N GLU A 545 -24.09 8.27 9.65
CA GLU A 545 -25.24 8.33 10.55
C GLU A 545 -25.87 6.96 10.80
N ASP A 546 -25.55 5.95 9.97
CA ASP A 546 -26.18 4.63 10.03
C ASP A 546 -25.14 3.51 10.14
N THR A 547 -25.01 2.97 11.33
CA THR A 547 -24.12 1.85 11.65
C THR A 547 -24.68 0.48 11.22
N THR A 548 -25.81 0.43 10.54
CA THR A 548 -26.54 -0.82 10.25
C THR A 548 -26.14 -1.45 8.91
N LEU A 549 -25.35 -0.80 8.06
CA LEU A 549 -25.15 -1.20 6.66
C LEU A 549 -24.08 -2.25 6.38
N TYR A 550 -23.24 -2.64 7.35
CA TYR A 550 -22.15 -3.59 7.09
C TYR A 550 -22.20 -4.81 7.99
N TRP A 551 -22.88 -5.87 7.56
CA TRP A 551 -23.00 -7.12 8.30
C TRP A 551 -21.73 -8.00 8.31
N TRP A 552 -20.69 -7.61 7.60
CA TRP A 552 -19.42 -8.33 7.52
C TRP A 552 -18.19 -7.58 8.04
N SER A 553 -18.33 -6.36 8.52
CA SER A 553 -17.25 -5.73 9.28
C SER A 553 -17.31 -6.22 10.72
N TRP A 554 -16.55 -7.24 11.01
CA TRP A 554 -16.33 -7.79 12.35
C TRP A 554 -15.74 -6.76 13.32
N MET A 555 -15.27 -5.64 12.80
CA MET A 555 -14.72 -4.51 13.54
C MET A 555 -15.63 -3.30 13.37
N ARG A 556 -16.74 -3.28 14.07
CA ARG A 556 -17.51 -2.05 14.30
C ARG A 556 -16.78 -1.20 15.32
N VAL A 557 -15.88 -0.40 14.86
CA VAL A 557 -15.49 0.76 15.61
C VAL A 557 -16.39 1.87 15.10
N ALA A 558 -17.34 2.27 15.91
CA ALA A 558 -18.13 3.45 15.64
C ALA A 558 -17.19 4.65 15.60
N ASN A 559 -16.75 4.99 14.40
CA ASN A 559 -15.96 6.19 14.19
C ASN A 559 -16.91 7.37 14.35
N ARG A 560 -16.90 7.97 15.54
CA ARG A 560 -17.79 9.07 15.93
C ARG A 560 -17.30 10.44 15.49
N VAL A 561 -16.33 10.42 14.60
CA VAL A 561 -15.83 11.65 13.98
C VAL A 561 -16.78 12.02 12.85
N THR A 562 -17.24 13.25 12.82
CA THR A 562 -18.14 13.74 11.79
C THR A 562 -17.58 15.01 11.15
N ALA A 563 -17.59 15.05 9.84
CA ALA A 563 -17.32 16.25 9.06
C ALA A 563 -18.10 16.18 7.75
N LYS A 564 -18.32 17.35 7.15
CA LYS A 564 -19.03 17.47 5.89
C LYS A 564 -18.41 18.57 5.04
N LYS A 565 -18.20 18.29 3.76
CA LYS A 565 -17.68 19.26 2.79
C LYS A 565 -18.37 19.06 1.44
N THR A 566 -18.76 20.14 0.80
CA THR A 566 -19.24 20.07 -0.58
C THR A 566 -18.08 20.36 -1.52
N VAL A 567 -17.88 19.50 -2.53
CA VAL A 567 -16.82 19.58 -3.53
C VAL A 567 -17.40 19.38 -4.91
N THR A 568 -16.76 19.99 -5.91
CA THR A 568 -17.07 19.72 -7.31
C THR A 568 -15.86 19.08 -7.94
N LEU A 569 -16.04 17.86 -8.45
CA LEU A 569 -15.01 17.06 -9.09
C LEU A 569 -15.12 17.18 -10.60
N SER A 570 -14.02 17.56 -11.23
CA SER A 570 -13.87 17.65 -12.68
C SER A 570 -13.35 16.32 -13.24
N PRO A 571 -13.59 16.02 -14.52
CA PRO A 571 -12.94 14.88 -15.17
C PRO A 571 -11.41 14.93 -15.01
N GLY A 572 -10.80 13.78 -14.77
CA GLY A 572 -9.38 13.64 -14.49
C GLY A 572 -9.04 13.84 -13.01
N ARG A 573 -7.77 14.11 -12.72
CA ARG A 573 -7.28 14.28 -11.36
C ARG A 573 -7.77 15.60 -10.75
N ASN A 574 -8.18 15.53 -9.50
CA ASN A 574 -8.63 16.67 -8.71
C ASN A 574 -7.68 16.90 -7.51
N ASP A 575 -7.70 18.10 -7.00
CA ASP A 575 -6.99 18.42 -5.76
C ASP A 575 -7.50 17.55 -4.60
N PRO A 576 -6.65 17.22 -3.64
CA PRO A 576 -7.04 16.46 -2.47
C PRO A 576 -8.16 17.15 -1.68
N ILE A 577 -9.14 16.37 -1.29
CA ILE A 577 -10.25 16.81 -0.45
C ILE A 577 -9.86 16.60 1.01
N VAL A 578 -9.54 17.67 1.70
CA VAL A 578 -9.21 17.60 3.13
C VAL A 578 -10.45 17.90 3.96
N LEU A 579 -10.80 16.98 4.87
CA LEU A 579 -11.84 17.14 5.87
C LEU A 579 -11.21 17.22 7.25
N GLU A 580 -11.42 18.34 7.91
CA GLU A 580 -10.96 18.55 9.28
C GLU A 580 -12.04 18.13 10.28
N VAL A 581 -11.67 17.32 11.25
CA VAL A 581 -12.59 16.85 12.29
C VAL A 581 -12.12 17.26 13.67
N ASN A 582 -13.07 17.51 14.55
CA ASN A 582 -12.80 17.72 15.95
C ASN A 582 -12.77 16.37 16.67
N THR A 583 -11.73 16.17 17.48
CA THR A 583 -11.57 14.96 18.29
C THR A 583 -11.63 15.33 19.76
N THR A 584 -12.56 14.76 20.51
CA THR A 584 -12.69 14.98 21.96
C THR A 584 -13.02 13.68 22.67
N LEU A 585 -12.37 13.44 23.79
CA LEU A 585 -12.70 12.35 24.69
C LEU A 585 -12.75 12.87 26.12
N LYS A 586 -13.88 12.61 26.80
CA LYS A 586 -14.02 12.81 28.23
C LYS A 586 -14.60 11.56 28.87
N VAL A 587 -13.92 11.01 29.83
CA VAL A 587 -14.34 9.84 30.60
C VAL A 587 -14.63 10.28 32.02
N THR A 588 -15.78 9.87 32.55
CA THR A 588 -16.19 10.17 33.91
C THR A 588 -16.51 8.89 34.67
N LEU A 589 -15.84 8.68 35.77
CA LEU A 589 -16.18 7.66 36.77
C LEU A 589 -16.98 8.30 37.86
N GLU A 590 -18.11 7.70 38.23
CA GLU A 590 -19.00 8.15 39.31
C GLU A 590 -19.35 6.97 40.23
N TRP A 591 -19.33 7.19 41.56
CA TRP A 591 -19.72 6.20 42.56
C TRP A 591 -20.32 6.86 43.81
N THR A 592 -21.05 6.10 44.59
CA THR A 592 -21.89 6.62 45.67
C THR A 592 -21.37 6.34 47.07
N GLU A 593 -20.70 5.24 47.29
CA GLU A 593 -20.19 4.81 48.59
C GLU A 593 -18.87 5.53 48.95
N ALA A 594 -18.62 5.67 50.25
CA ALA A 594 -17.41 6.32 50.75
C ALA A 594 -16.20 5.37 50.67
N VAL A 595 -15.82 5.02 49.46
CA VAL A 595 -14.63 4.21 49.14
C VAL A 595 -13.75 4.96 48.12
N ASP A 596 -12.46 4.62 48.11
CA ASP A 596 -11.49 5.19 47.22
C ASP A 596 -11.47 4.39 45.90
N LEU A 597 -11.99 4.99 44.81
CA LEU A 597 -11.96 4.43 43.47
C LEU A 597 -11.20 5.38 42.53
N ASP A 598 -10.25 4.87 41.79
CA ASP A 598 -9.56 5.62 40.73
C ASP A 598 -10.07 5.21 39.34
N LEU A 599 -10.32 6.19 38.50
CA LEU A 599 -10.40 5.98 37.08
C LEU A 599 -9.01 5.73 36.49
N ALA A 600 -8.81 4.54 35.97
CA ALA A 600 -7.56 4.20 35.27
C ALA A 600 -7.78 4.25 33.74
N VAL A 601 -6.86 4.89 33.05
CA VAL A 601 -6.83 4.98 31.59
C VAL A 601 -5.52 4.38 31.10
N ARG A 602 -5.60 3.39 30.21
CA ARG A 602 -4.43 2.79 29.59
C ARG A 602 -4.04 3.60 28.37
N GLU A 603 -2.98 4.35 28.47
CA GLU A 603 -2.45 5.22 27.44
C GLU A 603 -1.32 4.53 26.67
N PHE A 604 -1.28 4.70 25.37
CA PHE A 604 -0.20 4.21 24.52
C PHE A 604 1.07 5.01 24.79
N VAL A 605 2.18 4.31 24.92
CA VAL A 605 3.50 4.91 25.22
C VAL A 605 4.41 4.87 23.98
N GLY A 606 4.32 3.82 23.18
CA GLY A 606 5.21 3.58 22.06
C GLY A 606 5.28 2.10 21.70
N TYR A 607 6.25 1.75 20.88
CA TYR A 607 6.56 0.37 20.55
C TYR A 607 7.85 -0.06 21.23
N ASP A 608 7.92 -1.32 21.66
CA ASP A 608 9.16 -1.92 22.15
C ASP A 608 10.18 -1.98 20.99
N PRO A 609 11.35 -1.35 21.12
CA PRO A 609 12.33 -1.29 20.05
C PRO A 609 12.92 -2.65 19.65
N ASN A 610 12.78 -3.67 20.49
CA ASN A 610 13.32 -5.00 20.24
C ASN A 610 12.29 -5.97 19.65
N THR A 611 11.01 -5.78 19.99
CA THR A 611 9.94 -6.71 19.59
C THR A 611 8.97 -6.11 18.59
N GLY A 612 8.91 -4.78 18.47
CA GLY A 612 7.92 -4.06 17.67
C GLY A 612 6.50 -4.07 18.27
N GLU A 613 6.35 -4.60 19.49
CA GLU A 613 5.04 -4.69 20.14
C GLU A 613 4.64 -3.35 20.77
N PRO A 614 3.34 -2.99 20.75
CA PRO A 614 2.87 -1.75 21.37
C PRO A 614 3.01 -1.77 22.90
N VAL A 615 3.56 -0.72 23.43
CA VAL A 615 3.76 -0.51 24.88
C VAL A 615 2.72 0.47 25.40
N TYR A 616 2.08 0.11 26.51
CA TYR A 616 1.05 0.91 27.15
C TYR A 616 1.37 1.20 28.61
N ARG A 617 0.85 2.32 29.11
CA ARG A 617 0.92 2.69 30.51
C ARG A 617 -0.49 2.92 31.08
N TRP A 618 -0.74 2.41 32.28
CA TRP A 618 -1.94 2.79 33.05
C TRP A 618 -1.69 4.11 33.78
N SER A 619 -2.53 5.08 33.51
CA SER A 619 -2.54 6.40 34.13
C SER A 619 -3.76 6.55 35.00
N THR A 620 -3.58 7.12 36.20
CA THR A 620 -4.64 7.40 37.19
C THR A 620 -4.51 8.83 37.68
N PRO A 621 -5.48 9.38 38.45
CA PRO A 621 -5.32 10.68 39.10
C PRO A 621 -4.03 10.79 39.92
N LYS A 622 -3.63 9.69 40.55
CA LYS A 622 -2.39 9.62 41.38
C LYS A 622 -1.12 9.61 40.56
N THR A 623 -1.10 8.95 39.43
CA THR A 623 0.12 8.82 38.58
C THR A 623 0.22 9.88 37.51
N GLY A 624 -0.87 10.62 37.25
CA GLY A 624 -0.98 11.60 36.16
C GLY A 624 -1.14 10.96 34.81
N ALA A 625 -1.68 11.72 33.88
CA ALA A 625 -1.89 11.30 32.48
C ALA A 625 -0.75 11.74 31.57
N LEU A 626 -0.45 10.95 30.55
CA LEU A 626 0.50 11.30 29.49
C LEU A 626 -0.14 12.27 28.48
N TRP A 627 -1.34 11.95 28.04
CA TRP A 627 -1.98 12.61 26.91
C TRP A 627 -3.24 13.41 27.28
N GLY A 628 -3.70 13.28 28.50
CA GLY A 628 -4.88 13.95 29.01
C GLY A 628 -4.64 14.73 30.29
N THR A 629 -5.72 15.05 30.97
CA THR A 629 -5.73 15.60 32.32
C THR A 629 -6.76 14.86 33.13
N PHE A 630 -6.38 14.45 34.36
CA PHE A 630 -7.33 14.01 35.37
C PHE A 630 -7.86 15.18 36.17
N SER A 631 -9.11 15.04 36.63
CA SER A 631 -9.60 15.85 37.76
C SER A 631 -8.83 15.48 39.04
N SER A 632 -9.08 16.21 40.14
CA SER A 632 -8.53 15.84 41.44
C SER A 632 -8.96 14.44 41.85
N ASP A 633 -8.05 13.73 42.52
CA ASP A 633 -8.28 12.44 43.16
C ASP A 633 -9.39 12.56 44.21
N ALA A 634 -10.43 11.74 44.09
CA ALA A 634 -11.62 11.72 45.00
C ALA A 634 -11.54 10.50 45.91
N GLN A 635 -11.07 10.71 47.14
CA GLN A 635 -10.77 9.64 48.11
C GLN A 635 -11.97 8.96 48.77
N ALA A 636 -13.17 9.50 48.66
CA ALA A 636 -14.35 8.92 49.31
C ALA A 636 -15.65 9.39 48.67
N GLY A 637 -16.28 8.54 47.93
CA GLY A 637 -17.51 8.76 47.18
C GLY A 637 -17.44 10.00 46.26
N GLY A 638 -17.67 9.86 44.98
CA GLY A 638 -17.52 11.03 44.17
C GLY A 638 -17.46 10.81 42.66
N ARG A 639 -16.66 11.63 42.07
CA ARG A 639 -16.53 11.71 40.62
C ARG A 639 -15.09 12.02 40.22
N GLU A 640 -14.55 11.20 39.34
CA GLU A 640 -13.28 11.47 38.65
C GLU A 640 -13.51 11.62 37.18
N THR A 641 -12.67 12.44 36.56
CA THR A 641 -12.78 12.70 35.14
C THR A 641 -11.40 12.68 34.51
N TYR A 642 -11.30 11.99 33.38
CA TYR A 642 -10.18 12.09 32.45
C TYR A 642 -10.64 12.86 31.21
N GLU A 643 -9.89 13.86 30.80
CA GLU A 643 -10.16 14.63 29.60
C GLU A 643 -8.91 14.65 28.73
N LEU A 644 -9.02 14.07 27.53
CA LEU A 644 -7.94 14.00 26.57
C LEU A 644 -7.67 15.38 25.98
N LYS A 645 -6.40 15.78 25.93
CA LYS A 645 -5.99 16.96 25.17
C LYS A 645 -6.12 16.63 23.69
N SER A 646 -6.83 17.47 22.94
CA SER A 646 -7.26 17.23 21.55
C SER A 646 -6.13 16.91 20.56
N THR A 647 -4.87 17.13 20.92
CA THR A 647 -3.71 16.94 20.05
C THR A 647 -3.14 15.50 20.04
N HIS A 648 -3.71 14.56 20.81
CA HIS A 648 -3.05 13.27 21.08
C HIS A 648 -3.94 12.05 20.80
N TRP A 649 -5.07 12.25 20.18
CA TRP A 649 -6.02 11.18 19.85
C TRP A 649 -5.79 10.60 18.46
N ASP A 650 -4.61 10.08 18.18
CA ASP A 650 -4.31 9.77 16.77
C ASP A 650 -4.36 8.28 16.42
N TYR A 651 -3.98 7.37 17.32
CA TYR A 651 -3.71 6.00 16.87
C TYR A 651 -4.20 4.87 17.78
N ASP A 652 -4.88 5.16 18.93
CA ASP A 652 -5.06 4.11 19.91
C ASP A 652 -6.45 3.91 20.50
N VAL A 653 -6.62 2.67 20.97
CA VAL A 653 -7.71 2.29 21.86
C VAL A 653 -7.32 2.68 23.28
N TYR A 654 -8.12 3.54 23.90
CA TYR A 654 -8.00 3.84 25.32
C TYR A 654 -8.77 2.78 26.11
N TYR A 655 -8.05 1.94 26.83
CA TYR A 655 -8.69 1.01 27.75
C TYR A 655 -8.98 1.73 29.08
N LEU A 656 -10.17 1.52 29.60
CA LEU A 656 -10.64 2.13 30.84
C LEU A 656 -10.84 1.05 31.88
N ALA A 657 -10.42 1.34 33.09
CA ALA A 657 -10.65 0.46 34.23
C ALA A 657 -10.99 1.26 35.49
N ILE A 658 -11.53 0.58 36.49
CA ILE A 658 -11.80 1.12 37.81
C ILE A 658 -10.85 0.40 38.77
N ILE A 659 -10.07 1.14 39.53
CA ILE A 659 -9.23 0.59 40.60
C ILE A 659 -9.90 0.86 41.93
N ALA A 660 -10.21 -0.18 42.71
CA ALA A 660 -10.81 -0.08 44.04
C ALA A 660 -9.75 -0.36 45.11
N TYR A 661 -9.46 0.61 45.95
CA TYR A 661 -8.45 0.50 47.00
C TYR A 661 -8.96 -0.04 48.35
N GLY A 662 -10.24 -0.14 48.51
CA GLY A 662 -10.84 -0.75 49.71
C GLY A 662 -12.37 -0.66 49.69
N GLY A 663 -13.04 -1.59 50.40
CA GLY A 663 -14.46 -1.60 50.49
C GLY A 663 -15.18 -2.08 49.21
N SER A 664 -16.48 -1.82 49.13
CA SER A 664 -17.31 -2.14 47.97
C SER A 664 -18.17 -0.94 47.58
N SER A 665 -18.30 -0.70 46.29
CA SER A 665 -19.11 0.40 45.77
C SER A 665 -19.79 0.02 44.47
N THR A 666 -20.83 0.75 44.15
CA THR A 666 -21.46 0.71 42.83
C THR A 666 -20.96 1.89 41.99
N ALA A 667 -20.30 1.59 40.88
CA ALA A 667 -19.70 2.59 40.02
C ALA A 667 -20.22 2.53 38.59
N LYS A 668 -20.21 3.66 37.89
CA LYS A 668 -20.48 3.76 36.47
C LYS A 668 -19.42 4.60 35.76
N ILE A 669 -19.15 4.28 34.53
CA ILE A 669 -18.28 5.06 33.63
C ILE A 669 -19.17 5.72 32.57
N THR A 670 -19.03 7.02 32.40
CA THR A 670 -19.66 7.77 31.32
C THR A 670 -18.54 8.22 30.36
N VAL A 671 -18.68 7.85 29.09
CA VAL A 671 -17.75 8.24 28.02
C VAL A 671 -18.47 9.24 27.12
N LEU A 672 -17.94 10.44 27.03
CA LEU A 672 -18.32 11.44 26.04
C LEU A 672 -17.23 11.50 24.97
N GLN A 673 -17.52 11.00 23.78
CA GLN A 673 -16.61 10.99 22.65
C GLN A 673 -17.23 11.73 21.49
N ASN A 674 -16.58 12.79 21.04
CA ASN A 674 -17.01 13.60 19.88
C ASN A 674 -18.48 14.03 19.93
N GLY A 675 -18.99 14.35 21.14
CA GLY A 675 -20.38 14.76 21.36
C GLY A 675 -21.36 13.62 21.61
N VAL A 676 -20.96 12.37 21.50
CA VAL A 676 -21.81 11.19 21.80
C VAL A 676 -21.50 10.68 23.19
N THR A 677 -22.54 10.46 23.99
CA THR A 677 -22.42 9.95 25.36
C THR A 677 -22.83 8.49 25.45
N GLU A 678 -21.96 7.68 26.06
CA GLU A 678 -22.26 6.29 26.44
C GLU A 678 -22.07 6.11 27.94
N VAL A 679 -22.88 5.24 28.53
CA VAL A 679 -22.83 4.93 29.96
C VAL A 679 -22.64 3.43 30.13
N TYR A 680 -21.60 3.06 30.86
CA TYR A 680 -21.23 1.68 31.18
C TYR A 680 -21.42 1.41 32.68
N GLY A 681 -21.97 0.28 33.01
CA GLY A 681 -22.31 -0.10 34.36
C GLY A 681 -23.85 -0.04 34.61
N PRO A 682 -24.34 -0.11 35.87
CA PRO A 682 -23.53 -0.05 37.09
C PRO A 682 -22.70 -1.32 37.35
N TYR A 683 -21.49 -1.14 37.86
CA TYR A 683 -20.57 -2.21 38.25
C TYR A 683 -20.44 -2.28 39.77
N GLN A 684 -20.49 -3.50 40.30
CA GLN A 684 -20.14 -3.75 41.72
C GLN A 684 -18.62 -3.94 41.79
N VAL A 685 -17.94 -3.03 42.41
CA VAL A 685 -16.48 -3.05 42.53
C VAL A 685 -16.08 -3.25 44.00
N THR A 686 -15.08 -4.07 44.23
CA THR A 686 -14.59 -4.39 45.59
C THR A 686 -13.09 -4.44 45.61
N GLY A 687 -12.46 -3.84 46.61
CA GLY A 687 -11.03 -3.87 46.83
C GLY A 687 -10.67 -4.03 48.29
N SER A 688 -9.38 -4.30 48.57
CA SER A 688 -8.83 -4.32 49.91
C SER A 688 -7.57 -3.48 49.98
N SER A 689 -7.24 -2.94 51.15
CA SER A 689 -6.13 -2.05 51.36
C SER A 689 -4.73 -2.65 51.09
N GLY A 690 -4.63 -3.94 50.88
CA GLY A 690 -3.37 -4.63 50.53
C GLY A 690 -3.36 -5.23 49.13
N ASN A 691 -4.52 -5.26 48.47
CA ASN A 691 -4.69 -5.81 47.12
C ASN A 691 -5.80 -5.02 46.41
N PRO A 692 -5.46 -3.94 45.71
CA PRO A 692 -6.44 -3.14 45.00
C PRO A 692 -7.12 -4.01 43.93
N GLY A 693 -8.45 -4.00 43.92
CA GLY A 693 -9.25 -4.65 42.89
C GLY A 693 -9.21 -3.86 41.60
N LEU A 694 -8.80 -4.46 40.50
CA LEU A 694 -8.92 -3.90 39.17
C LEU A 694 -10.21 -4.39 38.54
N TYR A 695 -11.05 -3.49 38.07
CA TYR A 695 -12.32 -3.80 37.45
C TYR A 695 -12.40 -3.17 36.06
N PRO A 696 -12.74 -3.97 35.11
CA PRO A 696 -13.08 -5.38 35.23
C PRO A 696 -11.88 -6.28 35.57
N SER A 697 -12.09 -7.41 36.26
CA SER A 697 -11.04 -8.35 36.69
C SER A 697 -10.37 -9.03 35.51
N ASN A 698 -9.06 -9.32 35.62
CA ASN A 698 -8.11 -9.84 34.63
C ASN A 698 -8.45 -11.21 34.00
N THR A 699 -9.67 -11.60 33.80
CA THR A 699 -9.97 -12.82 33.04
C THR A 699 -10.32 -12.43 31.60
N TRP A 700 -9.33 -12.52 30.72
CA TRP A 700 -9.59 -12.62 29.30
C TRP A 700 -10.43 -13.87 29.05
N THR A 701 -11.74 -13.73 28.91
CA THR A 701 -12.55 -14.71 28.22
C THR A 701 -12.76 -14.18 26.82
N ASP A 702 -12.50 -15.03 25.84
CA ASP A 702 -12.57 -14.71 24.43
C ASP A 702 -13.83 -13.91 24.09
N TRP A 703 -13.68 -12.91 23.29
CA TRP A 703 -14.70 -12.01 22.76
C TRP A 703 -15.91 -12.73 22.11
N TRP A 704 -15.79 -14.02 21.90
CA TRP A 704 -16.77 -14.87 21.21
C TRP A 704 -17.79 -15.52 22.14
N GLU A 705 -17.52 -15.59 23.42
CA GLU A 705 -18.41 -16.22 24.40
C GLU A 705 -18.82 -15.23 25.51
N ASN A 706 -19.66 -14.31 25.13
CA ASN A 706 -20.71 -13.68 25.94
C ASN A 706 -20.50 -13.61 27.47
N THR A 707 -20.43 -12.38 28.00
CA THR A 707 -21.00 -11.97 29.28
C THR A 707 -20.13 -11.24 30.28
N ALA A 708 -18.92 -10.88 30.12
CA ALA A 708 -18.31 -9.86 31.01
C ALA A 708 -16.95 -9.44 30.45
N HIS A 709 -16.98 -8.41 29.61
CA HIS A 709 -15.70 -7.86 29.13
C HIS A 709 -15.02 -7.09 30.26
N PRO A 710 -13.78 -7.44 30.62
CA PRO A 710 -13.08 -6.83 31.71
C PRO A 710 -12.52 -5.45 31.42
N TYR A 711 -12.49 -4.98 30.16
CA TYR A 711 -11.99 -3.66 29.80
C TYR A 711 -12.91 -2.95 28.83
N PHE A 712 -13.12 -1.64 29.04
CA PHE A 712 -13.78 -0.78 28.06
C PHE A 712 -12.72 -0.21 27.14
N GLY A 713 -12.81 -0.53 25.85
CA GLY A 713 -11.99 0.12 24.85
C GLY A 713 -12.74 1.34 24.31
N VAL A 714 -12.18 2.54 24.48
CA VAL A 714 -12.62 3.72 23.75
C VAL A 714 -11.61 3.97 22.67
N LYS A 715 -12.00 3.74 21.42
CA LYS A 715 -11.10 3.92 20.28
C LYS A 715 -10.97 5.38 19.94
N GLY A 716 -9.73 5.86 19.80
CA GLY A 716 -9.43 7.10 19.10
C GLY A 716 -9.86 7.01 17.65
N PRO A 717 -10.08 8.14 16.97
CA PRO A 717 -10.62 8.16 15.62
C PRO A 717 -9.76 7.45 14.57
N GLY A 718 -8.60 6.94 14.91
CA GLY A 718 -7.66 6.45 13.95
C GLY A 718 -6.93 5.14 14.22
N GLY A 719 -7.17 4.43 15.32
CA GLY A 719 -6.40 3.23 15.62
C GLY A 719 -7.09 1.92 15.19
N PRO A 720 -6.37 0.88 14.69
CA PRO A 720 -6.91 -0.46 14.61
C PRO A 720 -7.20 -0.98 16.02
N VAL A 721 -8.31 -1.68 16.19
CA VAL A 721 -8.52 -2.50 17.40
C VAL A 721 -7.60 -3.70 17.24
N VAL A 722 -6.46 -3.67 17.88
CA VAL A 722 -5.63 -4.86 18.04
C VAL A 722 -6.17 -5.60 19.24
N TYR A 723 -6.76 -6.76 19.01
CA TYR A 723 -7.22 -7.67 20.03
C TYR A 723 -6.08 -8.54 20.56
#